data_96c1fd1f762730442d2ba59a0c699805
#
_entry.id   96c1fd1f762730442d2ba59a0c699805
#
_cell.length_a   1.000
_cell.length_b   1.000
_cell.length_c   1.000
_cell.angle_alpha   90.00
_cell.angle_beta   90.00
_cell.angle_gamma   90.00
#
_symmetry.space_group_name_H-M   'P 1'
#
loop_
_entity.id
_entity.type
_entity.pdbx_description
1 polymer ?
#
loop_
_entity_poly.entity_id
_entity_poly.type
_entity_poly.pdbx_seq_one_letter_code
_entity_poly.pdbx_strand_id
1 'polypeptide(L)'
;MIRFFDILFSAAGLIILSPLFLILWLLIKLGSKGPGFFIQERIGKDGKPFGLYKFRSMRTDSESESLITIGTHDHRITRVGHFIRKYKFDELPQLWNVLKGDMSLVGPRPEVRKYVDLYTDEQRKVLDVKPGITDYASIEYVNENELLGNAEEPDRVYIEQVMPNKLKLNMKYIQNKSLKEYFKIIFLTLTSIASIGSFNKLINWYFNKKSLPFWGIFLMDCAIVYFSYLFVYQQFNSGKDTLYIIEKLAVCILIYLVFYIIGFRIFRTYSGILRYSSFVDLKKVGYATLTGLILSLGVRFLFCHHETFAYLTMVHILLATILATFLLWLVRIGVKTIYDVTIKSIHSKYAYIYGVKNGGIAIAKHIRNENPARFDLKGFISDDRKVEDKILMGVRVHKLDDSLVQTMIDEGIEALIVSPYRKEVFLKNETFVDELIKAGIHIYFTQEAQEWDKVIGGASPQLKEISIEDLLPREEINVDMKSVGEQLTGKCIMITGSAGSIGQEIVEQACKYKPARLILIDQAETPQHDVRLKMEEQSDIPAEILVASICHQKHMESLFREYRPDYVFHAAAYKHVPMLEDNPEESVYNNIYGTRIVADLAVKYGVKKFVMISTDKAVNPTNVMGCSKRICEIYVQSLDKAIKNGKVEGVTQFVTTRFGNVLGSNGSVIPLFKEQIRNGGPVTVTHPEIFRYFMLIPEACKLVLEAGTKGNGGEIFVFEMGKPVKIADLAQRMIQLSGAKDVKIEYTGLRMGEKLYEEILNEEETTKPSFHEKIRIANVKEYDYEAVCRDIDELYTICERYDRMATVKKMKQIVPEFKSNNSIYEQLDKA
;
A
#
# COMPACT_ATOMS: atom_id res chain seq x y z
N MET A 1 46.84 -1.53 -12.90
CA MET A 1 45.59 -0.85 -12.53
C MET A 1 44.90 -1.51 -11.33
N ILE A 2 44.56 -2.81 -11.31
CA ILE A 2 43.93 -3.49 -10.16
C ILE A 2 44.69 -3.21 -8.87
N ARG A 3 45.99 -3.37 -8.82
CA ARG A 3 46.81 -3.11 -7.61
C ARG A 3 46.67 -1.67 -7.09
N PHE A 4 46.51 -0.70 -7.97
CA PHE A 4 46.27 0.69 -7.56
C PHE A 4 44.93 0.81 -6.78
N PHE A 5 43.88 0.19 -7.28
CA PHE A 5 42.56 0.19 -6.61
C PHE A 5 42.58 -0.65 -5.32
N ASP A 6 43.31 -1.76 -5.27
CA ASP A 6 43.53 -2.54 -4.05
C ASP A 6 44.15 -1.66 -2.94
N ILE A 7 45.18 -0.90 -3.25
CA ILE A 7 45.85 0.00 -2.29
C ILE A 7 44.91 1.14 -1.89
N LEU A 8 44.27 1.78 -2.87
CA LEU A 8 43.38 2.91 -2.63
C LEU A 8 42.22 2.54 -1.72
N PHE A 9 41.50 1.45 -2.05
CA PHE A 9 40.29 1.06 -1.28
C PHE A 9 40.66 0.41 0.06
N SER A 10 41.74 -0.35 0.18
CA SER A 10 42.15 -0.92 1.45
C SER A 10 42.66 0.15 2.41
N ALA A 11 43.45 1.14 1.92
CA ALA A 11 43.89 2.27 2.73
C ALA A 11 42.71 3.12 3.20
N ALA A 12 41.79 3.47 2.28
CA ALA A 12 40.57 4.20 2.62
C ALA A 12 39.70 3.41 3.61
N GLY A 13 39.52 2.11 3.40
CA GLY A 13 38.78 1.22 4.30
C GLY A 13 39.36 1.18 5.70
N LEU A 14 40.70 1.00 5.83
CA LEU A 14 41.40 1.00 7.12
C LEU A 14 41.25 2.34 7.85
N ILE A 15 41.33 3.46 7.15
CA ILE A 15 41.17 4.80 7.72
C ILE A 15 39.74 5.03 8.20
N ILE A 16 38.77 4.78 7.33
CA ILE A 16 37.33 4.98 7.65
C ILE A 16 36.88 4.08 8.78
N LEU A 17 37.32 2.82 8.79
CA LEU A 17 36.96 1.84 9.80
C LEU A 17 37.85 1.87 11.05
N SER A 18 38.86 2.74 11.12
CA SER A 18 39.76 2.83 12.26
C SER A 18 39.09 3.02 13.62
N PRO A 19 38.04 3.85 13.79
CA PRO A 19 37.29 3.93 15.05
C PRO A 19 36.61 2.60 15.41
N LEU A 20 36.04 1.93 14.40
CA LEU A 20 35.40 0.61 14.58
C LEU A 20 36.45 -0.44 14.97
N PHE A 21 37.64 -0.43 14.34
CA PHE A 21 38.74 -1.30 14.69
C PHE A 21 39.15 -1.14 16.14
N LEU A 22 39.26 0.09 16.61
CA LEU A 22 39.62 0.38 18.02
C LEU A 22 38.54 -0.14 18.99
N ILE A 23 37.28 0.12 18.69
CA ILE A 23 36.14 -0.35 19.51
C ILE A 23 36.12 -1.88 19.55
N LEU A 24 36.22 -2.56 18.39
CA LEU A 24 36.22 -4.03 18.33
C LEU A 24 37.43 -4.62 19.08
N TRP A 25 38.60 -4.04 18.89
CA TRP A 25 39.80 -4.46 19.59
C TRP A 25 39.65 -4.34 21.11
N LEU A 26 39.14 -3.23 21.62
CA LEU A 26 38.82 -3.04 23.06
C LEU A 26 37.81 -4.06 23.56
N LEU A 27 36.73 -4.27 22.85
CA LEU A 27 35.70 -5.26 23.23
C LEU A 27 36.28 -6.70 23.30
N ILE A 28 37.12 -7.07 22.36
CA ILE A 28 37.81 -8.38 22.34
C ILE A 28 38.76 -8.51 23.54
N LYS A 29 39.55 -7.46 23.82
CA LYS A 29 40.48 -7.45 24.95
C LYS A 29 39.77 -7.52 26.31
N LEU A 30 38.66 -6.81 26.47
CA LEU A 30 37.84 -6.81 27.69
C LEU A 30 37.01 -8.10 27.82
N GLY A 31 36.62 -8.72 26.72
CA GLY A 31 35.75 -9.90 26.69
C GLY A 31 36.48 -11.23 26.88
N SER A 32 37.78 -11.31 26.65
CA SER A 32 38.58 -12.56 26.82
C SER A 32 40.07 -12.30 26.89
N LYS A 33 40.81 -13.11 27.65
CA LYS A 33 42.30 -13.04 27.77
C LYS A 33 42.95 -13.41 26.43
N GLY A 34 44.00 -12.66 26.00
CA GLY A 34 44.82 -12.96 24.85
C GLY A 34 44.93 -11.78 23.83
N PRO A 35 45.59 -11.97 22.65
CA PRO A 35 45.76 -10.93 21.65
C PRO A 35 44.47 -10.51 21.00
N GLY A 36 44.32 -9.26 20.54
CA GLY A 36 43.12 -8.76 19.86
C GLY A 36 42.97 -9.27 18.42
N PHE A 37 44.09 -9.55 17.77
CA PHE A 37 44.18 -10.12 16.43
C PHE A 37 44.60 -11.59 16.49
N PHE A 38 44.12 -12.38 15.56
CA PHE A 38 44.48 -13.76 15.30
C PHE A 38 45.12 -13.83 13.91
N ILE A 39 46.23 -14.50 13.76
CA ILE A 39 46.96 -14.66 12.50
C ILE A 39 46.92 -16.15 12.15
N GLN A 40 46.33 -16.47 11.01
CA GLN A 40 46.18 -17.83 10.50
C GLN A 40 47.06 -18.02 9.26
N GLU A 41 47.91 -19.08 9.24
CA GLU A 41 48.63 -19.42 8.03
C GLU A 41 47.70 -19.90 6.93
N ARG A 42 47.80 -19.30 5.76
CA ARG A 42 47.07 -19.64 4.55
C ARG A 42 47.99 -19.69 3.34
N ILE A 43 47.59 -20.44 2.31
CA ILE A 43 48.35 -20.54 1.07
C ILE A 43 47.93 -19.43 0.09
N GLY A 44 48.91 -18.67 -0.36
CA GLY A 44 48.71 -17.56 -1.27
C GLY A 44 49.20 -17.85 -2.68
N LYS A 45 49.56 -16.76 -3.42
CA LYS A 45 50.04 -16.85 -4.78
C LYS A 45 51.32 -17.69 -4.86
N ASP A 46 51.43 -18.46 -5.95
CA ASP A 46 52.57 -19.37 -6.24
C ASP A 46 52.78 -20.43 -5.12
N GLY A 47 51.71 -20.79 -4.37
CA GLY A 47 51.78 -21.77 -3.29
C GLY A 47 52.55 -21.31 -2.04
N LYS A 48 52.87 -20.01 -1.93
CA LYS A 48 53.62 -19.46 -0.78
C LYS A 48 52.74 -19.24 0.43
N PRO A 49 53.08 -19.65 1.64
CA PRO A 49 52.33 -19.39 2.85
C PRO A 49 52.40 -17.90 3.24
N PHE A 50 51.33 -17.36 3.80
CA PHE A 50 51.25 -16.02 4.40
C PHE A 50 50.35 -15.99 5.62
N GLY A 51 50.53 -15.02 6.51
CA GLY A 51 49.68 -14.82 7.70
C GLY A 51 48.45 -14.00 7.38
N LEU A 52 47.27 -14.60 7.45
CA LEU A 52 45.96 -13.96 7.29
C LEU A 52 45.50 -13.31 8.60
N TYR A 53 45.34 -11.97 8.60
CA TYR A 53 44.93 -11.22 9.79
C TYR A 53 43.41 -11.28 9.99
N LYS A 54 42.97 -11.63 11.23
CA LYS A 54 41.58 -11.60 11.65
C LYS A 54 41.44 -11.01 13.04
N PHE A 55 40.28 -10.48 13.38
CA PHE A 55 39.95 -10.27 14.79
C PHE A 55 39.72 -11.61 15.49
N ARG A 56 40.22 -11.73 16.72
CA ARG A 56 40.03 -12.96 17.50
C ARG A 56 38.53 -13.08 17.91
N SER A 57 37.92 -14.14 17.46
CA SER A 57 36.54 -14.48 17.77
C SER A 57 36.36 -15.70 18.66
N MET A 58 37.45 -16.49 18.87
CA MET A 58 37.48 -17.72 19.67
C MET A 58 38.42 -17.58 20.88
N ARG A 59 38.27 -18.49 21.86
CA ARG A 59 39.15 -18.59 23.05
C ARG A 59 40.53 -19.14 22.62
N THR A 60 41.58 -18.75 23.33
CA THR A 60 42.95 -19.14 23.01
C THR A 60 43.26 -20.64 23.26
N ASP A 61 42.47 -21.32 24.05
CA ASP A 61 42.71 -22.72 24.43
C ASP A 61 42.11 -23.74 23.45
N SER A 62 41.57 -23.26 22.31
CA SER A 62 40.78 -24.08 21.38
C SER A 62 41.53 -24.52 20.09
N GLU A 63 42.84 -24.36 20.03
CA GLU A 63 43.63 -24.65 18.80
C GLU A 63 43.78 -26.15 18.46
N SER A 64 43.45 -27.10 19.40
CA SER A 64 43.62 -28.52 19.21
C SER A 64 42.43 -29.28 18.64
N GLU A 65 41.28 -28.62 18.46
CA GLU A 65 40.04 -29.24 17.99
C GLU A 65 39.67 -28.73 16.58
N SER A 66 39.33 -29.58 15.65
CA SER A 66 38.98 -29.41 14.23
C SER A 66 39.16 -28.03 13.57
N LEU A 67 39.69 -27.99 12.34
CA LEU A 67 39.95 -26.77 11.52
C LEU A 67 38.66 -26.13 10.98
N ILE A 68 37.54 -26.84 10.97
CA ILE A 68 36.26 -26.32 10.51
C ILE A 68 35.38 -25.94 11.73
N THR A 69 34.73 -24.77 11.65
CA THR A 69 33.75 -24.34 12.63
C THR A 69 32.39 -24.91 12.22
N ILE A 70 31.81 -25.78 13.03
CA ILE A 70 30.54 -26.47 12.74
C ILE A 70 29.40 -25.74 13.46
N GLY A 71 28.52 -25.09 12.68
CA GLY A 71 27.27 -24.48 13.16
C GLY A 71 27.42 -23.15 13.90
N THR A 72 26.29 -22.60 14.31
CA THR A 72 26.18 -21.27 14.97
C THR A 72 26.40 -21.33 16.48
N HIS A 73 26.46 -22.52 17.11
CA HIS A 73 26.55 -22.74 18.58
C HIS A 73 27.87 -23.36 19.03
N ASP A 74 28.97 -23.15 18.28
CA ASP A 74 30.29 -23.64 18.67
C ASP A 74 30.75 -22.99 19.99
N HIS A 75 30.97 -23.81 21.04
CA HIS A 75 31.33 -23.38 22.40
C HIS A 75 32.66 -22.64 22.48
N ARG A 76 33.50 -22.76 21.45
CA ARG A 76 34.82 -22.09 21.37
C ARG A 76 34.67 -20.58 21.09
N ILE A 77 33.53 -20.13 20.56
CA ILE A 77 33.29 -18.76 20.19
C ILE A 77 32.94 -17.91 21.42
N THR A 78 33.59 -16.75 21.57
CA THR A 78 33.29 -15.82 22.66
C THR A 78 31.97 -15.06 22.39
N ARG A 79 31.32 -14.47 23.43
CA ARG A 79 30.10 -13.64 23.24
C ARG A 79 30.35 -12.49 22.23
N VAL A 80 31.48 -11.81 22.32
CA VAL A 80 31.88 -10.77 21.36
C VAL A 80 32.21 -11.42 20.01
N GLY A 81 32.80 -12.60 19.99
CA GLY A 81 33.10 -13.38 18.80
C GLY A 81 31.86 -13.75 17.98
N HIS A 82 30.76 -14.13 18.62
CA HIS A 82 29.47 -14.36 17.94
C HIS A 82 28.96 -13.12 17.21
N PHE A 83 29.06 -11.95 17.84
CA PHE A 83 28.69 -10.70 17.20
C PHE A 83 29.58 -10.39 16.02
N ILE A 84 30.91 -10.47 16.19
CA ILE A 84 31.89 -10.14 15.15
C ILE A 84 31.74 -11.07 13.94
N ARG A 85 31.57 -12.39 14.14
CA ARG A 85 31.38 -13.40 13.09
C ARG A 85 30.02 -13.25 12.38
N LYS A 86 28.98 -12.98 13.13
CA LYS A 86 27.64 -12.74 12.55
C LYS A 86 27.62 -11.64 11.49
N TYR A 87 28.43 -10.58 11.70
CA TYR A 87 28.55 -9.44 10.79
C TYR A 87 29.80 -9.48 9.93
N LYS A 88 30.57 -10.58 9.96
CA LYS A 88 31.84 -10.78 9.26
C LYS A 88 32.89 -9.68 9.55
N PHE A 89 32.79 -9.01 10.68
CA PHE A 89 33.76 -8.01 11.12
C PHE A 89 35.10 -8.61 11.48
N ASP A 90 35.17 -9.92 11.77
CA ASP A 90 36.39 -10.66 12.01
C ASP A 90 37.36 -10.66 10.80
N GLU A 91 36.86 -10.48 9.61
CA GLU A 91 37.64 -10.47 8.37
C GLU A 91 38.12 -9.08 7.93
N LEU A 92 37.62 -7.98 8.56
CA LEU A 92 38.08 -6.62 8.23
C LEU A 92 39.60 -6.39 8.30
N PRO A 93 40.36 -7.01 9.25
CA PRO A 93 41.81 -6.86 9.26
C PRO A 93 42.53 -7.39 8.02
N GLN A 94 41.88 -8.19 7.16
CA GLN A 94 42.43 -8.64 5.88
C GLN A 94 42.73 -7.46 4.92
N LEU A 95 42.10 -6.29 5.12
CA LEU A 95 42.45 -5.06 4.40
C LEU A 95 43.94 -4.71 4.58
N TRP A 96 44.51 -5.06 5.72
CA TRP A 96 45.98 -4.92 5.95
C TRP A 96 46.76 -5.88 5.06
N ASN A 97 46.34 -7.13 4.87
CA ASN A 97 46.97 -8.07 3.94
C ASN A 97 46.91 -7.55 2.48
N VAL A 98 45.76 -6.93 2.11
CA VAL A 98 45.66 -6.30 0.77
C VAL A 98 46.65 -5.14 0.65
N LEU A 99 46.71 -4.25 1.63
CA LEU A 99 47.62 -3.10 1.62
C LEU A 99 49.09 -3.55 1.55
N LYS A 100 49.49 -4.54 2.34
CA LYS A 100 50.81 -5.15 2.36
C LYS A 100 51.18 -5.83 1.03
N GLY A 101 50.14 -6.36 0.33
CA GLY A 101 50.32 -6.99 -0.97
C GLY A 101 50.32 -8.51 -0.99
N ASP A 102 50.00 -9.14 0.14
CA ASP A 102 49.76 -10.59 0.23
C ASP A 102 48.46 -10.99 -0.49
N MET A 103 47.48 -10.08 -0.50
CA MET A 103 46.13 -10.28 -1.07
C MET A 103 45.74 -9.18 -2.06
N SER A 104 44.61 -9.39 -2.74
CA SER A 104 43.83 -8.41 -3.49
C SER A 104 42.45 -8.26 -2.87
N LEU A 105 41.69 -7.24 -3.16
CA LEU A 105 40.30 -7.18 -2.74
C LEU A 105 39.47 -8.27 -3.42
N VAL A 106 39.71 -8.51 -4.71
CA VAL A 106 39.01 -9.52 -5.50
C VAL A 106 39.97 -10.61 -5.93
N GLY A 107 39.66 -11.85 -5.63
CA GLY A 107 40.41 -13.04 -5.99
C GLY A 107 39.93 -14.28 -5.23
N PRO A 108 40.43 -15.46 -5.58
CA PRO A 108 40.13 -16.71 -4.88
C PRO A 108 40.41 -16.61 -3.38
N ARG A 109 39.47 -17.09 -2.54
CA ARG A 109 39.65 -17.10 -1.10
C ARG A 109 40.83 -18.02 -0.71
N PRO A 110 41.79 -17.57 0.14
CA PRO A 110 42.94 -18.40 0.51
C PRO A 110 42.54 -19.55 1.41
N GLU A 111 43.01 -20.76 1.09
CA GLU A 111 42.74 -21.99 1.85
C GLU A 111 43.91 -22.41 2.73
N VAL A 112 43.67 -23.28 3.71
CA VAL A 112 44.70 -23.91 4.53
C VAL A 112 45.40 -25.00 3.73
N ARG A 113 46.67 -25.30 4.07
CA ARG A 113 47.47 -26.29 3.37
C ARG A 113 46.78 -27.64 3.22
N LYS A 114 46.07 -28.14 4.27
CA LYS A 114 45.31 -29.41 4.26
C LYS A 114 44.40 -29.58 3.03
N TYR A 115 43.73 -28.51 2.60
CA TYR A 115 42.79 -28.58 1.45
C TYR A 115 43.53 -28.28 0.12
N VAL A 116 44.53 -27.39 0.13
CA VAL A 116 45.32 -27.09 -1.07
C VAL A 116 46.08 -28.33 -1.58
N ASP A 117 46.55 -29.19 -0.66
CA ASP A 117 47.25 -30.40 -1.01
C ASP A 117 46.36 -31.43 -1.76
N LEU A 118 45.02 -31.30 -1.62
CA LEU A 118 44.04 -32.11 -2.31
C LEU A 118 43.67 -31.59 -3.71
N TYR A 119 44.22 -30.43 -4.14
CA TYR A 119 43.92 -29.85 -5.44
C TYR A 119 44.50 -30.69 -6.58
N THR A 120 43.69 -30.91 -7.62
CA THR A 120 44.19 -31.44 -8.89
C THR A 120 45.08 -30.40 -9.59
N ASP A 121 45.87 -30.84 -10.57
CA ASP A 121 46.79 -29.94 -11.33
C ASP A 121 46.02 -28.81 -12.02
N GLU A 122 44.78 -29.07 -12.45
CA GLU A 122 43.90 -28.06 -13.06
C GLU A 122 43.41 -27.05 -12.03
N GLN A 123 43.06 -27.51 -10.84
CA GLN A 123 42.62 -26.70 -9.71
C GLN A 123 43.74 -25.85 -9.11
N ARG A 124 45.00 -26.30 -9.16
CA ARG A 124 46.17 -25.57 -8.69
C ARG A 124 46.40 -24.25 -9.44
N LYS A 125 45.87 -24.09 -10.64
CA LYS A 125 45.88 -22.81 -11.38
C LYS A 125 45.23 -21.65 -10.62
N VAL A 126 44.43 -21.93 -9.63
CA VAL A 126 43.86 -20.91 -8.72
C VAL A 126 44.94 -20.17 -7.94
N LEU A 127 46.07 -20.82 -7.70
CA LEU A 127 47.21 -20.25 -6.99
C LEU A 127 48.09 -19.32 -7.86
N ASP A 128 47.85 -19.24 -9.18
CA ASP A 128 48.61 -18.33 -10.08
C ASP A 128 48.28 -16.85 -9.85
N VAL A 129 47.20 -16.57 -9.14
CA VAL A 129 46.75 -15.21 -8.82
C VAL A 129 46.81 -14.95 -7.32
N LYS A 130 46.89 -13.64 -6.94
CA LYS A 130 46.74 -13.28 -5.51
C LYS A 130 45.36 -13.67 -4.97
N PRO A 131 45.33 -14.25 -3.77
CA PRO A 131 44.05 -14.51 -3.10
C PRO A 131 43.30 -13.21 -2.81
N GLY A 132 41.95 -13.28 -2.71
CA GLY A 132 41.10 -12.14 -2.48
C GLY A 132 40.32 -12.20 -1.16
N ILE A 133 39.79 -11.05 -0.76
CA ILE A 133 38.80 -10.96 0.33
C ILE A 133 37.47 -11.47 -0.16
N THR A 134 37.11 -11.20 -1.42
CA THR A 134 35.89 -11.62 -2.06
C THR A 134 36.08 -12.17 -3.46
N ASP A 135 35.17 -13.04 -3.87
CA ASP A 135 35.10 -13.69 -5.18
C ASP A 135 33.65 -14.14 -5.48
N TYR A 136 33.41 -14.73 -6.64
CA TYR A 136 32.10 -15.31 -6.97
C TYR A 136 31.67 -16.44 -6.02
N ALA A 137 32.65 -17.23 -5.54
CA ALA A 137 32.35 -18.31 -4.61
C ALA A 137 31.92 -17.77 -3.22
N SER A 138 32.54 -16.69 -2.75
CA SER A 138 32.16 -16.04 -1.48
C SER A 138 30.77 -15.41 -1.53
N ILE A 139 30.31 -14.96 -2.72
CA ILE A 139 28.99 -14.41 -2.94
C ILE A 139 27.94 -15.53 -2.94
N GLU A 140 28.20 -16.62 -3.64
CA GLU A 140 27.26 -17.73 -3.79
C GLU A 140 27.13 -18.57 -2.51
N TYR A 141 28.23 -18.78 -1.80
CA TYR A 141 28.26 -19.56 -0.55
C TYR A 141 28.24 -18.69 0.72
N VAL A 142 27.44 -17.64 0.74
CA VAL A 142 27.31 -16.74 1.92
C VAL A 142 26.88 -17.51 3.17
N ASN A 143 26.00 -18.54 3.03
CA ASN A 143 25.45 -19.38 4.10
C ASN A 143 26.18 -20.73 4.25
N GLU A 144 27.44 -20.82 3.85
CA GLU A 144 28.24 -22.06 3.93
C GLU A 144 28.22 -22.72 5.31
N ASN A 145 28.30 -21.93 6.39
CA ASN A 145 28.27 -22.44 7.77
C ASN A 145 26.95 -23.12 8.15
N GLU A 146 25.82 -22.69 7.58
CA GLU A 146 24.51 -23.33 7.78
C GLU A 146 24.44 -24.64 6.98
N LEU A 147 24.97 -24.65 5.77
CA LEU A 147 25.01 -25.80 4.90
C LEU A 147 25.88 -26.94 5.50
N LEU A 148 27.05 -26.60 6.03
CA LEU A 148 27.96 -27.56 6.68
C LEU A 148 27.47 -27.95 8.08
N GLY A 149 26.79 -27.07 8.79
CA GLY A 149 26.25 -27.31 10.12
C GLY A 149 25.11 -28.32 10.16
N ASN A 150 24.42 -28.56 9.03
CA ASN A 150 23.36 -29.54 8.88
C ASN A 150 23.83 -30.90 8.29
N ALA A 151 25.12 -31.04 7.98
CA ALA A 151 25.69 -32.25 7.41
C ALA A 151 26.19 -33.22 8.49
N GLU A 152 26.00 -34.52 8.32
CA GLU A 152 26.50 -35.55 9.22
C GLU A 152 28.03 -35.63 9.20
N GLU A 153 28.66 -35.43 8.03
CA GLU A 153 30.11 -35.41 7.82
C GLU A 153 30.55 -34.10 7.13
N PRO A 154 30.70 -32.96 7.85
CA PRO A 154 30.99 -31.64 7.26
C PRO A 154 32.28 -31.58 6.43
N ASP A 155 33.36 -32.22 6.86
CA ASP A 155 34.65 -32.27 6.13
C ASP A 155 34.51 -32.97 4.78
N ARG A 156 33.75 -34.05 4.70
CA ARG A 156 33.51 -34.81 3.48
C ARG A 156 32.65 -34.02 2.49
N VAL A 157 31.56 -33.44 2.97
CA VAL A 157 30.68 -32.60 2.15
C VAL A 157 31.47 -31.38 1.61
N TYR A 158 32.33 -30.79 2.44
CA TYR A 158 33.19 -29.69 1.99
C TYR A 158 34.12 -30.12 0.83
N ILE A 159 34.83 -31.25 0.99
CA ILE A 159 35.82 -31.75 0.02
C ILE A 159 35.16 -32.23 -1.29
N GLU A 160 34.05 -32.99 -1.16
CA GLU A 160 33.42 -33.63 -2.33
C GLU A 160 32.45 -32.70 -3.10
N GLN A 161 31.85 -31.72 -2.44
CA GLN A 161 30.77 -30.91 -3.06
C GLN A 161 31.11 -29.41 -3.09
N VAL A 162 31.46 -28.81 -1.96
CA VAL A 162 31.61 -27.35 -1.83
C VAL A 162 32.91 -26.85 -2.47
N MET A 163 34.01 -27.45 -2.15
CA MET A 163 35.35 -27.04 -2.61
C MET A 163 35.50 -27.11 -4.17
N PRO A 164 35.09 -28.21 -4.85
CA PRO A 164 35.18 -28.26 -6.31
C PRO A 164 34.35 -27.16 -7.01
N ASN A 165 33.14 -26.89 -6.50
CA ASN A 165 32.28 -25.85 -7.06
C ASN A 165 32.86 -24.45 -6.83
N LYS A 166 33.41 -24.16 -5.66
CA LYS A 166 34.10 -22.91 -5.37
C LYS A 166 35.29 -22.70 -6.33
N LEU A 167 36.11 -23.73 -6.53
CA LEU A 167 37.25 -23.67 -7.43
C LEU A 167 36.81 -23.40 -8.87
N LYS A 168 35.73 -24.04 -9.34
CA LYS A 168 35.12 -23.78 -10.66
C LYS A 168 34.68 -22.32 -10.83
N LEU A 169 34.07 -21.72 -9.83
CA LEU A 169 33.68 -20.29 -9.84
C LEU A 169 34.90 -19.37 -9.85
N ASN A 170 35.93 -19.73 -9.12
CA ASN A 170 37.19 -18.99 -9.06
C ASN A 170 37.92 -19.05 -10.40
N MET A 171 37.92 -20.18 -11.08
CA MET A 171 38.50 -20.31 -12.43
C MET A 171 37.76 -19.41 -13.44
N LYS A 172 36.46 -19.25 -13.35
CA LYS A 172 35.67 -18.31 -14.18
C LYS A 172 36.18 -16.87 -14.05
N TYR A 173 36.50 -16.42 -12.83
CA TYR A 173 37.08 -15.09 -12.58
C TYR A 173 38.50 -14.98 -13.18
N ILE A 174 39.34 -16.00 -12.99
CA ILE A 174 40.74 -15.98 -13.46
C ILE A 174 40.80 -15.86 -14.97
N GLN A 175 39.94 -16.63 -15.70
CA GLN A 175 39.88 -16.61 -17.16
C GLN A 175 39.40 -15.27 -17.72
N ASN A 176 38.50 -14.56 -17.02
CA ASN A 176 37.91 -13.30 -17.45
C ASN A 176 38.43 -12.08 -16.67
N LYS A 177 39.62 -12.21 -16.07
CA LYS A 177 40.21 -11.16 -15.22
C LYS A 177 40.35 -9.83 -15.96
N SER A 178 39.51 -8.86 -15.59
CA SER A 178 39.48 -7.51 -16.14
C SER A 178 39.12 -6.49 -15.07
N LEU A 179 39.37 -5.22 -15.32
CA LEU A 179 38.96 -4.14 -14.41
C LEU A 179 37.40 -4.07 -14.25
N LYS A 180 36.66 -4.34 -15.33
CA LYS A 180 35.22 -4.40 -15.30
C LYS A 180 34.69 -5.52 -14.38
N GLU A 181 35.29 -6.70 -14.47
CA GLU A 181 34.91 -7.86 -13.66
C GLU A 181 35.31 -7.66 -12.18
N TYR A 182 36.43 -7.01 -11.93
CA TYR A 182 36.88 -6.62 -10.59
C TYR A 182 35.86 -5.71 -9.90
N PHE A 183 35.41 -4.63 -10.53
CA PHE A 183 34.36 -3.74 -9.97
C PHE A 183 33.03 -4.41 -9.87
N LYS A 184 32.68 -5.27 -10.80
CA LYS A 184 31.41 -6.03 -10.77
C LYS A 184 31.35 -6.94 -9.54
N ILE A 185 32.42 -7.67 -9.22
CA ILE A 185 32.48 -8.54 -8.03
C ILE A 185 32.40 -7.72 -6.74
N ILE A 186 33.09 -6.57 -6.66
CA ILE A 186 32.99 -5.67 -5.51
C ILE A 186 31.53 -5.20 -5.34
N PHE A 187 30.88 -4.78 -6.42
CA PHE A 187 29.49 -4.34 -6.39
C PHE A 187 28.54 -5.47 -5.94
N LEU A 188 28.68 -6.66 -6.49
CA LEU A 188 27.88 -7.83 -6.11
C LEU A 188 28.10 -8.22 -4.65
N THR A 189 29.35 -8.12 -4.15
CA THR A 189 29.66 -8.38 -2.74
C THR A 189 28.97 -7.39 -1.81
N LEU A 190 29.00 -6.10 -2.14
CA LEU A 190 28.35 -5.06 -1.36
C LEU A 190 26.83 -5.27 -1.33
N THR A 191 26.24 -5.64 -2.47
CA THR A 191 24.79 -5.96 -2.54
C THR A 191 24.43 -7.23 -1.76
N SER A 192 25.28 -8.27 -1.82
CA SER A 192 25.10 -9.52 -1.07
C SER A 192 25.20 -9.29 0.44
N ILE A 193 26.17 -8.52 0.90
CA ILE A 193 26.31 -8.16 2.32
C ILE A 193 25.10 -7.32 2.77
N ALA A 194 24.63 -6.40 1.94
CA ALA A 194 23.47 -5.58 2.21
C ALA A 194 22.17 -6.42 2.31
N SER A 195 22.07 -7.55 1.61
CA SER A 195 20.91 -8.44 1.62
C SER A 195 20.85 -9.39 2.84
N ILE A 196 21.94 -9.50 3.61
CA ILE A 196 21.97 -10.32 4.84
C ILE A 196 21.02 -9.69 5.88
N GLY A 197 19.91 -10.36 6.22
CA GLY A 197 18.83 -9.84 7.06
C GLY A 197 19.28 -9.33 8.45
N SER A 198 20.40 -9.81 8.98
CA SER A 198 21.01 -9.32 10.22
C SER A 198 21.71 -7.97 10.06
N PHE A 199 22.37 -7.74 8.91
CA PHE A 199 23.02 -6.48 8.57
C PHE A 199 21.99 -5.39 8.29
N ASN A 200 20.89 -5.76 7.62
CA ASN A 200 19.75 -4.89 7.42
C ASN A 200 19.08 -4.45 8.73
N LYS A 201 18.96 -5.35 9.73
CA LYS A 201 18.44 -4.99 11.06
C LYS A 201 19.36 -3.98 11.77
N LEU A 202 20.69 -4.13 11.65
CA LEU A 202 21.65 -3.20 12.24
C LEU A 202 21.64 -1.84 11.54
N ILE A 203 21.60 -1.84 10.22
CA ILE A 203 21.51 -0.61 9.39
C ILE A 203 20.17 0.08 9.66
N ASN A 204 19.06 -0.63 9.64
CA ASN A 204 17.75 -0.07 9.97
C ASN A 204 17.69 0.48 11.40
N TRP A 205 18.28 -0.22 12.38
CA TRP A 205 18.35 0.28 13.75
C TRP A 205 19.17 1.58 13.84
N TYR A 206 20.32 1.64 13.13
CA TYR A 206 21.21 2.79 13.15
C TYR A 206 20.63 3.98 12.37
N PHE A 207 20.11 3.75 11.16
CA PHE A 207 19.60 4.80 10.28
C PHE A 207 18.17 5.26 10.62
N ASN A 208 17.32 4.43 11.22
CA ASN A 208 15.96 4.82 11.60
C ASN A 208 15.88 5.55 12.95
N LYS A 209 16.80 5.30 13.88
CA LYS A 209 16.73 5.89 15.22
C LYS A 209 17.57 7.15 15.44
N LYS A 210 18.63 7.38 14.69
CA LYS A 210 19.48 8.60 14.85
C LYS A 210 20.12 9.01 13.54
N SER A 211 19.91 10.28 13.14
CA SER A 211 20.81 10.92 12.18
C SER A 211 22.17 11.13 12.84
N LEU A 212 23.27 10.92 12.10
CA LEU A 212 24.59 11.34 12.57
C LEU A 212 24.54 12.81 13.01
N PRO A 213 25.01 13.14 14.23
CA PRO A 213 25.02 14.54 14.65
C PRO A 213 25.90 15.34 13.69
N PHE A 214 25.54 16.58 13.42
CA PHE A 214 26.26 17.46 12.48
C PHE A 214 27.77 17.56 12.75
N TRP A 215 28.16 17.51 14.03
CA TRP A 215 29.59 17.51 14.42
C TRP A 215 30.32 16.23 14.02
N GLY A 216 29.62 15.09 13.95
CA GLY A 216 30.19 13.81 13.50
C GLY A 216 30.53 13.84 12.01
N ILE A 217 29.63 14.40 11.18
CA ILE A 217 29.87 14.60 9.74
C ILE A 217 31.04 15.58 9.54
N PHE A 218 31.06 16.65 10.30
CA PHE A 218 32.14 17.65 10.26
C PHE A 218 33.50 17.05 10.60
N LEU A 219 33.59 16.26 11.69
CA LEU A 219 34.83 15.58 12.09
C LEU A 219 35.29 14.56 11.02
N MET A 220 34.35 13.85 10.43
CA MET A 220 34.64 12.91 9.34
C MET A 220 35.20 13.65 8.11
N ASP A 221 34.63 14.78 7.72
CA ASP A 221 35.10 15.61 6.62
C ASP A 221 36.52 16.11 6.91
N CYS A 222 36.80 16.59 8.13
CA CYS A 222 38.14 17.01 8.56
C CYS A 222 39.18 15.86 8.57
N ALA A 223 38.79 14.69 9.04
CA ALA A 223 39.61 13.50 9.06
C ALA A 223 39.99 13.07 7.65
N ILE A 224 39.05 13.07 6.70
CA ILE A 224 39.31 12.71 5.29
C ILE A 224 40.34 13.68 4.68
N VAL A 225 40.23 14.96 4.91
CA VAL A 225 41.18 15.95 4.43
C VAL A 225 42.58 15.70 5.06
N TYR A 226 42.66 15.56 6.40
CA TYR A 226 43.89 15.32 7.12
C TYR A 226 44.63 14.07 6.60
N PHE A 227 43.92 12.96 6.49
CA PHE A 227 44.54 11.71 6.02
C PHE A 227 44.89 11.74 4.52
N SER A 228 44.21 12.51 3.70
CA SER A 228 44.53 12.71 2.30
C SER A 228 45.89 13.41 2.16
N TYR A 229 46.20 14.40 3.00
CA TYR A 229 47.49 15.07 3.04
C TYR A 229 48.60 14.13 3.50
N LEU A 230 48.38 13.36 4.56
CA LEU A 230 49.34 12.35 5.02
C LEU A 230 49.64 11.31 3.96
N PHE A 231 48.62 10.79 3.30
CA PHE A 231 48.81 9.79 2.24
C PHE A 231 49.62 10.30 1.06
N VAL A 232 49.25 11.49 0.55
CA VAL A 232 49.98 12.08 -0.58
C VAL A 232 51.43 12.34 -0.21
N TYR A 233 51.71 12.89 0.97
CA TYR A 233 53.07 13.11 1.42
C TYR A 233 53.90 11.81 1.46
N GLN A 234 53.30 10.74 2.01
CA GLN A 234 54.00 9.44 2.10
C GLN A 234 54.33 8.82 0.75
N GLN A 235 53.47 9.03 -0.28
CA GLN A 235 53.74 8.52 -1.64
C GLN A 235 54.92 9.20 -2.33
N PHE A 236 55.17 10.46 -2.04
CA PHE A 236 56.26 11.22 -2.68
C PHE A 236 57.57 11.19 -1.89
N ASN A 237 57.55 10.78 -0.62
CA ASN A 237 58.71 10.80 0.27
C ASN A 237 59.06 9.41 0.86
N SER A 238 58.74 8.33 0.15
CA SER A 238 59.10 6.96 0.56
C SER A 238 60.61 6.80 0.64
N GLY A 239 61.16 6.66 1.86
CA GLY A 239 62.56 6.34 2.09
C GLY A 239 63.34 7.28 3.00
N LYS A 240 62.81 8.34 3.54
CA LYS A 240 63.44 9.19 4.56
C LYS A 240 62.90 8.85 5.95
N ASP A 241 63.73 8.97 6.99
CA ASP A 241 63.35 8.72 8.41
C ASP A 241 62.10 9.48 8.80
N THR A 242 60.95 8.80 8.68
CA THR A 242 59.64 9.38 8.74
C THR A 242 59.23 9.76 10.17
N LEU A 243 59.81 9.12 11.18
CA LEU A 243 59.38 9.33 12.60
C LEU A 243 59.65 10.74 13.13
N TYR A 244 60.81 11.32 12.80
CA TYR A 244 61.20 12.67 13.25
C TYR A 244 60.44 13.80 12.55
N ILE A 245 59.99 13.52 11.34
CA ILE A 245 59.30 14.48 10.47
C ILE A 245 57.76 14.48 10.73
N ILE A 246 57.22 13.36 11.25
CA ILE A 246 55.77 13.18 11.44
C ILE A 246 55.16 14.27 12.34
N GLU A 247 55.81 14.66 13.42
CA GLU A 247 55.30 15.67 14.34
C GLU A 247 55.19 17.04 13.67
N LYS A 248 56.26 17.49 12.99
CA LYS A 248 56.27 18.78 12.25
C LYS A 248 55.30 18.77 11.06
N LEU A 249 55.22 17.64 10.35
CA LEU A 249 54.26 17.42 9.27
C LEU A 249 52.80 17.46 9.76
N ALA A 250 52.52 16.83 10.88
CA ALA A 250 51.16 16.85 11.48
C ALA A 250 50.72 18.28 11.84
N VAL A 251 51.64 19.08 12.40
CA VAL A 251 51.35 20.52 12.68
C VAL A 251 51.08 21.29 11.39
N CYS A 252 51.92 21.07 10.35
CA CYS A 252 51.68 21.70 9.05
C CYS A 252 50.33 21.34 8.44
N ILE A 253 49.96 20.07 8.45
CA ILE A 253 48.65 19.63 7.94
C ILE A 253 47.48 20.20 8.75
N LEU A 254 47.62 20.32 10.09
CA LEU A 254 46.60 20.94 10.93
C LEU A 254 46.41 22.43 10.59
N ILE A 255 47.46 23.17 10.24
CA ILE A 255 47.35 24.55 9.79
C ILE A 255 46.55 24.62 8.46
N TYR A 256 46.89 23.78 7.49
CA TYR A 256 46.16 23.72 6.22
C TYR A 256 44.71 23.28 6.44
N LEU A 257 44.43 22.35 7.36
CA LEU A 257 43.08 21.89 7.68
C LEU A 257 42.15 23.05 8.12
N VAL A 258 42.69 24.08 8.80
CA VAL A 258 41.91 25.28 9.19
C VAL A 258 41.28 25.95 7.98
N PHE A 259 41.97 25.98 6.82
CA PHE A 259 41.43 26.59 5.60
C PHE A 259 40.28 25.77 5.01
N TYR A 260 40.32 24.45 5.12
CA TYR A 260 39.18 23.59 4.75
C TYR A 260 38.03 23.72 5.71
N ILE A 261 38.32 23.86 7.01
CA ILE A 261 37.30 24.16 8.02
C ILE A 261 36.54 25.44 7.71
N ILE A 262 37.24 26.48 7.27
CA ILE A 262 36.63 27.76 6.83
C ILE A 262 35.68 27.48 5.65
N GLY A 263 36.14 26.73 4.63
CA GLY A 263 35.31 26.32 3.50
C GLY A 263 34.10 25.49 3.92
N PHE A 264 34.25 24.50 4.80
CA PHE A 264 33.15 23.68 5.32
C PHE A 264 32.11 24.52 6.08
N ARG A 265 32.54 25.53 6.83
CA ARG A 265 31.66 26.46 7.57
C ARG A 265 30.90 27.37 6.62
N ILE A 266 31.53 27.95 5.62
CA ILE A 266 30.92 28.86 4.63
C ILE A 266 29.82 28.10 3.85
N PHE A 267 30.13 26.95 3.32
CA PHE A 267 29.21 26.17 2.48
C PHE A 267 28.34 25.19 3.26
N ARG A 268 28.46 25.13 4.59
CA ARG A 268 27.66 24.29 5.50
C ARG A 268 27.58 22.82 5.03
N THR A 269 28.70 22.19 4.64
CA THR A 269 28.75 20.82 4.09
C THR A 269 28.20 19.76 5.04
N TYR A 270 28.23 20.03 6.34
CA TYR A 270 27.79 19.14 7.43
C TYR A 270 26.33 19.32 7.85
N SER A 271 25.59 20.28 7.26
CA SER A 271 24.18 20.56 7.64
C SER A 271 23.19 19.58 7.01
N GLY A 272 23.57 18.81 6.02
CA GLY A 272 22.75 17.83 5.33
C GLY A 272 22.74 16.45 6.01
N ILE A 273 21.63 15.71 5.82
CA ILE A 273 21.56 14.31 6.24
C ILE A 273 22.23 13.46 5.13
N LEU A 274 23.31 12.77 5.44
CA LEU A 274 24.15 12.02 4.46
C LEU A 274 23.33 11.08 3.57
N ARG A 275 22.33 10.39 4.12
CA ARG A 275 21.45 9.47 3.40
C ARG A 275 20.58 10.12 2.31
N TYR A 276 20.36 11.44 2.39
CA TYR A 276 19.59 12.20 1.40
C TYR A 276 20.46 13.14 0.56
N SER A 277 21.79 12.88 0.53
CA SER A 277 22.73 13.72 -0.21
C SER A 277 22.31 13.89 -1.66
N SER A 278 22.23 15.12 -2.10
CA SER A 278 21.83 15.53 -3.44
C SER A 278 23.03 16.01 -4.24
N PHE A 279 22.86 16.23 -5.55
CA PHE A 279 23.88 16.84 -6.39
C PHE A 279 24.27 18.26 -5.88
N VAL A 280 23.35 18.95 -5.22
CA VAL A 280 23.62 20.25 -4.59
C VAL A 280 24.63 20.11 -3.45
N ASP A 281 24.55 19.05 -2.65
CA ASP A 281 25.46 18.82 -1.54
C ASP A 281 26.86 18.45 -2.03
N LEU A 282 26.97 17.69 -3.14
CA LEU A 282 28.25 17.42 -3.78
C LEU A 282 28.90 18.72 -4.30
N LYS A 283 28.12 19.64 -4.90
CA LYS A 283 28.62 20.97 -5.30
C LYS A 283 29.13 21.77 -4.10
N LYS A 284 28.42 21.79 -2.98
CA LYS A 284 28.86 22.48 -1.74
C LYS A 284 30.20 21.94 -1.26
N VAL A 285 30.41 20.62 -1.26
CA VAL A 285 31.69 20.00 -0.94
C VAL A 285 32.78 20.46 -1.89
N GLY A 286 32.51 20.44 -3.21
CA GLY A 286 33.48 20.92 -4.22
C GLY A 286 33.87 22.37 -4.00
N TYR A 287 32.92 23.27 -3.73
CA TYR A 287 33.22 24.67 -3.45
C TYR A 287 34.03 24.83 -2.14
N ALA A 288 33.69 24.08 -1.10
CA ALA A 288 34.36 24.13 0.19
C ALA A 288 35.83 23.67 0.06
N THR A 289 36.10 22.56 -0.66
CA THR A 289 37.46 22.07 -0.89
C THR A 289 38.25 22.98 -1.83
N LEU A 290 37.60 23.60 -2.82
CA LEU A 290 38.23 24.61 -3.69
C LEU A 290 38.66 25.83 -2.90
N THR A 291 37.84 26.32 -1.98
CA THR A 291 38.15 27.43 -1.07
C THR A 291 39.37 27.07 -0.20
N GLY A 292 39.38 25.86 0.38
CA GLY A 292 40.52 25.35 1.14
C GLY A 292 41.79 25.28 0.32
N LEU A 293 41.69 24.84 -0.95
CA LEU A 293 42.82 24.80 -1.89
C LEU A 293 43.41 26.19 -2.17
N ILE A 294 42.55 27.16 -2.53
CA ILE A 294 42.99 28.52 -2.86
C ILE A 294 43.70 29.16 -1.67
N LEU A 295 43.14 29.06 -0.46
CA LEU A 295 43.73 29.59 0.75
C LEU A 295 45.07 28.89 1.07
N SER A 296 45.12 27.55 0.94
CA SER A 296 46.34 26.76 1.19
C SER A 296 47.46 27.11 0.22
N LEU A 297 47.17 27.26 -1.08
CA LEU A 297 48.13 27.68 -2.08
C LEU A 297 48.59 29.11 -1.85
N GLY A 298 47.68 30.02 -1.48
CA GLY A 298 48.00 31.41 -1.13
C GLY A 298 48.97 31.50 0.04
N VAL A 299 48.71 30.81 1.13
CA VAL A 299 49.61 30.78 2.29
C VAL A 299 50.97 30.12 1.92
N ARG A 300 50.98 29.05 1.13
CA ARG A 300 52.22 28.42 0.66
C ARG A 300 53.04 29.36 -0.20
N PHE A 301 52.41 30.17 -1.03
CA PHE A 301 53.08 31.15 -1.88
C PHE A 301 53.66 32.29 -1.05
N LEU A 302 52.91 32.83 -0.09
CA LEU A 302 53.34 33.96 0.75
C LEU A 302 54.42 33.58 1.75
N PHE A 303 54.39 32.35 2.29
CA PHE A 303 55.31 31.86 3.31
C PHE A 303 56.23 30.73 2.80
N CYS A 304 56.67 30.81 1.53
CA CYS A 304 57.48 29.80 0.88
C CYS A 304 58.81 29.48 1.57
N HIS A 305 59.42 30.44 2.28
CA HIS A 305 60.69 30.31 3.01
C HIS A 305 60.57 29.91 4.48
N HIS A 306 59.34 29.83 5.01
CA HIS A 306 59.16 29.47 6.42
C HIS A 306 59.23 27.94 6.60
N GLU A 307 60.02 27.45 7.56
CA GLU A 307 60.30 26.05 7.80
C GLU A 307 59.03 25.17 7.95
N THR A 308 58.03 25.67 8.61
CA THR A 308 56.77 24.94 8.86
C THR A 308 56.03 24.58 7.55
N PHE A 309 56.11 25.45 6.53
CA PHE A 309 55.42 25.24 5.26
C PHE A 309 56.28 24.55 4.19
N ALA A 310 57.57 24.32 4.48
CA ALA A 310 58.51 23.68 3.57
C ALA A 310 58.21 22.21 3.29
N TYR A 311 57.52 21.52 4.21
CA TYR A 311 57.23 20.08 4.12
C TYR A 311 56.20 19.75 3.01
N LEU A 312 55.28 20.63 2.68
CA LEU A 312 54.27 20.39 1.65
C LEU A 312 54.48 21.33 0.46
N THR A 313 54.77 20.75 -0.70
CA THR A 313 54.89 21.48 -1.97
C THR A 313 53.50 21.81 -2.54
N MET A 314 53.40 22.74 -3.47
CA MET A 314 52.17 23.06 -4.17
C MET A 314 51.54 21.83 -4.83
N VAL A 315 52.34 20.89 -5.32
CA VAL A 315 51.91 19.62 -5.92
C VAL A 315 51.23 18.72 -4.85
N HIS A 316 51.83 18.63 -3.64
CA HIS A 316 51.22 17.87 -2.54
C HIS A 316 49.85 18.45 -2.15
N ILE A 317 49.73 19.79 -2.04
CA ILE A 317 48.48 20.46 -1.69
C ILE A 317 47.42 20.19 -2.74
N LEU A 318 47.73 20.31 -4.03
CA LEU A 318 46.83 20.06 -5.14
C LEU A 318 46.33 18.62 -5.16
N LEU A 319 47.25 17.64 -5.13
CA LEU A 319 46.90 16.22 -5.17
C LEU A 319 46.13 15.76 -3.92
N ALA A 320 46.46 16.27 -2.72
CA ALA A 320 45.75 15.99 -1.50
C ALA A 320 44.33 16.55 -1.57
N THR A 321 44.14 17.73 -2.13
CA THR A 321 42.77 18.32 -2.30
C THR A 321 41.95 17.50 -3.27
N ILE A 322 42.48 17.09 -4.41
CA ILE A 322 41.79 16.25 -5.39
C ILE A 322 41.36 14.93 -4.74
N LEU A 323 42.28 14.27 -4.02
CA LEU A 323 41.99 13.03 -3.31
C LEU A 323 40.93 13.22 -2.23
N ALA A 324 41.05 14.28 -1.41
CA ALA A 324 40.06 14.59 -0.37
C ALA A 324 38.68 14.84 -0.96
N THR A 325 38.56 15.65 -2.02
CA THR A 325 37.30 15.93 -2.69
C THR A 325 36.65 14.65 -3.22
N PHE A 326 37.46 13.80 -3.88
CA PHE A 326 36.97 12.50 -4.38
C PHE A 326 36.47 11.61 -3.25
N LEU A 327 37.21 11.47 -2.14
CA LEU A 327 36.83 10.65 -1.00
C LEU A 327 35.55 11.20 -0.30
N LEU A 328 35.44 12.53 -0.16
CA LEU A 328 34.27 13.18 0.41
C LEU A 328 33.00 12.91 -0.43
N TRP A 329 33.13 12.94 -1.77
CA TRP A 329 32.03 12.57 -2.68
C TRP A 329 31.71 11.09 -2.61
N LEU A 330 32.72 10.24 -2.60
CA LEU A 330 32.58 8.78 -2.55
C LEU A 330 31.83 8.34 -1.27
N VAL A 331 32.15 8.92 -0.12
CA VAL A 331 31.46 8.65 1.14
C VAL A 331 29.98 9.06 1.04
N ARG A 332 29.67 10.24 0.52
CA ARG A 332 28.28 10.72 0.40
C ARG A 332 27.46 9.86 -0.57
N ILE A 333 28.01 9.56 -1.73
CA ILE A 333 27.37 8.69 -2.72
C ILE A 333 27.22 7.26 -2.16
N GLY A 334 28.26 6.73 -1.51
CA GLY A 334 28.25 5.39 -0.93
C GLY A 334 27.19 5.22 0.15
N VAL A 335 27.09 6.16 1.11
CA VAL A 335 26.06 6.14 2.17
C VAL A 335 24.66 6.21 1.56
N LYS A 336 24.44 7.07 0.57
CA LYS A 336 23.18 7.17 -0.14
C LYS A 336 22.83 5.86 -0.86
N THR A 337 23.76 5.29 -1.62
CA THR A 337 23.54 4.05 -2.38
C THR A 337 23.23 2.87 -1.44
N ILE A 338 23.99 2.74 -0.35
CA ILE A 338 23.73 1.70 0.67
C ILE A 338 22.35 1.90 1.27
N TYR A 339 21.98 3.13 1.61
CA TYR A 339 20.64 3.43 2.14
C TYR A 339 19.55 3.09 1.14
N ASP A 340 19.67 3.52 -0.12
CA ASP A 340 18.69 3.26 -1.18
C ASP A 340 18.54 1.75 -1.48
N VAL A 341 19.62 0.99 -1.50
CA VAL A 341 19.60 -0.47 -1.74
C VAL A 341 19.04 -1.22 -0.52
N THR A 342 19.42 -0.84 0.70
CA THR A 342 19.08 -1.60 1.91
C THR A 342 17.64 -1.39 2.35
N ILE A 343 17.07 -0.21 2.17
CA ILE A 343 15.71 0.12 2.64
C ILE A 343 14.66 -0.23 1.61
N LYS A 344 14.95 -0.13 0.31
CA LYS A 344 14.01 -0.44 -0.76
C LYS A 344 13.75 -1.94 -0.98
N SER A 345 14.66 -2.85 -0.58
CA SER A 345 14.67 -4.22 -1.11
C SER A 345 13.86 -5.26 -0.32
N ILE A 346 13.28 -4.96 0.85
CA ILE A 346 12.82 -6.04 1.74
C ILE A 346 11.34 -6.39 1.60
N HIS A 347 10.46 -5.48 1.12
CA HIS A 347 9.01 -5.74 1.02
C HIS A 347 8.30 -4.90 -0.06
N SER A 348 8.99 -4.36 -1.06
CA SER A 348 8.35 -3.58 -2.12
C SER A 348 7.88 -4.47 -3.27
N LYS A 349 6.61 -4.35 -3.66
CA LYS A 349 6.04 -4.99 -4.85
C LYS A 349 6.57 -4.30 -6.10
N TYR A 350 6.96 -5.06 -7.12
CA TYR A 350 7.31 -4.49 -8.42
C TYR A 350 6.07 -3.93 -9.11
N ALA A 351 6.17 -2.68 -9.55
CA ALA A 351 5.01 -1.98 -10.09
C ALA A 351 5.29 -1.30 -11.43
N TYR A 352 4.28 -1.31 -12.30
CA TYR A 352 4.19 -0.43 -13.47
C TYR A 352 3.20 0.70 -13.21
N ILE A 353 3.35 1.83 -13.92
CA ILE A 353 2.40 2.95 -13.89
C ILE A 353 1.75 3.11 -15.27
N TYR A 354 0.41 3.04 -15.32
CA TYR A 354 -0.36 3.33 -16.53
C TYR A 354 -0.59 4.84 -16.66
N GLY A 355 0.15 5.45 -17.60
CA GLY A 355 0.13 6.88 -17.91
C GLY A 355 1.47 7.58 -17.66
N VAL A 356 1.93 8.33 -18.67
CA VAL A 356 3.27 8.96 -18.74
C VAL A 356 3.24 10.49 -18.56
N LYS A 357 2.04 11.12 -18.48
CA LYS A 357 1.89 12.57 -18.29
C LYS A 357 2.04 12.95 -16.80
N ASN A 358 1.75 14.20 -16.48
CA ASN A 358 1.95 14.78 -15.14
C ASN A 358 1.44 13.92 -13.99
N GLY A 359 0.28 13.25 -14.15
CA GLY A 359 -0.26 12.35 -13.14
C GLY A 359 0.62 11.13 -12.87
N GLY A 360 1.10 10.45 -13.92
CA GLY A 360 2.00 9.30 -13.77
C GLY A 360 3.36 9.69 -13.20
N ILE A 361 3.90 10.86 -13.59
CA ILE A 361 5.16 11.39 -13.05
C ILE A 361 5.01 11.75 -11.56
N ALA A 362 3.88 12.32 -11.16
CA ALA A 362 3.60 12.64 -9.75
C ALA A 362 3.54 11.37 -8.89
N ILE A 363 2.85 10.33 -9.36
CA ILE A 363 2.78 9.02 -8.71
C ILE A 363 4.18 8.41 -8.58
N ALA A 364 4.97 8.43 -9.65
CA ALA A 364 6.33 7.89 -9.64
C ALA A 364 7.25 8.61 -8.64
N LYS A 365 7.13 9.94 -8.54
CA LYS A 365 7.85 10.72 -7.52
C LYS A 365 7.39 10.36 -6.11
N HIS A 366 6.09 10.19 -5.91
CA HIS A 366 5.54 9.80 -4.61
C HIS A 366 6.05 8.43 -4.18
N ILE A 367 5.94 7.40 -5.04
CA ILE A 367 6.42 6.04 -4.76
C ILE A 367 7.92 6.04 -4.41
N ARG A 368 8.73 6.83 -5.13
CA ARG A 368 10.18 6.91 -4.86
C ARG A 368 10.52 7.59 -3.54
N ASN A 369 9.65 8.49 -3.05
CA ASN A 369 9.85 9.24 -1.81
C ASN A 369 9.17 8.55 -0.61
N GLU A 370 8.33 7.55 -0.84
CA GLU A 370 7.65 6.80 0.22
C GLU A 370 8.65 5.98 1.03
N ASN A 371 8.58 6.07 2.35
CA ASN A 371 9.46 5.35 3.25
C ASN A 371 8.70 4.78 4.46
N PRO A 372 8.61 3.44 4.61
CA PRO A 372 9.16 2.40 3.72
C PRO A 372 8.44 2.33 2.37
N ALA A 373 9.20 2.03 1.29
CA ALA A 373 8.64 1.95 -0.05
C ALA A 373 7.71 0.73 -0.18
N ARG A 374 6.44 0.97 -0.52
CA ARG A 374 5.46 -0.10 -0.81
C ARG A 374 5.67 -0.70 -2.19
N PHE A 375 6.12 0.10 -3.14
CA PHE A 375 6.31 -0.27 -4.54
C PHE A 375 7.71 0.07 -5.05
N ASP A 376 8.24 -0.80 -5.92
CA ASP A 376 9.46 -0.52 -6.71
C ASP A 376 9.07 -0.36 -8.18
N LEU A 377 9.23 0.85 -8.70
CA LEU A 377 8.84 1.20 -10.06
C LEU A 377 9.78 0.57 -11.09
N LYS A 378 9.25 -0.30 -11.96
CA LYS A 378 9.99 -0.98 -13.03
C LYS A 378 9.69 -0.43 -14.43
N GLY A 379 8.49 0.13 -14.66
CA GLY A 379 8.12 0.64 -15.97
C GLY A 379 6.91 1.57 -15.97
N PHE A 380 6.68 2.20 -17.11
CA PHE A 380 5.47 2.93 -17.43
C PHE A 380 4.77 2.27 -18.60
N ILE A 381 3.45 2.44 -18.69
CA ILE A 381 2.65 2.01 -19.84
C ILE A 381 2.04 3.26 -20.51
N SER A 382 2.10 3.31 -21.81
CA SER A 382 1.53 4.39 -22.62
C SER A 382 0.87 3.87 -23.89
N ASP A 383 -0.19 4.53 -24.29
CA ASP A 383 -0.87 4.40 -25.58
C ASP A 383 -0.39 5.43 -26.62
N ASP A 384 0.51 6.35 -26.24
CA ASP A 384 1.08 7.37 -27.13
C ASP A 384 2.36 6.85 -27.81
N ARG A 385 2.27 6.58 -29.11
CA ARG A 385 3.39 6.10 -29.95
C ARG A 385 4.65 6.96 -29.88
N LYS A 386 4.53 8.25 -29.52
CA LYS A 386 5.68 9.17 -29.46
C LYS A 386 6.60 8.94 -28.27
N VAL A 387 6.13 8.26 -27.23
CA VAL A 387 6.88 8.00 -25.98
C VAL A 387 7.19 6.54 -25.76
N GLU A 388 6.77 5.65 -26.67
CA GLU A 388 7.09 4.22 -26.65
C GLU A 388 8.61 4.02 -26.64
N ASP A 389 9.06 2.99 -25.90
CA ASP A 389 10.47 2.58 -25.75
C ASP A 389 11.43 3.63 -25.20
N LYS A 390 10.92 4.80 -24.78
CA LYS A 390 11.75 5.81 -24.13
C LYS A 390 11.97 5.50 -22.64
N ILE A 391 13.02 6.07 -22.10
CA ILE A 391 13.31 5.98 -20.67
C ILE A 391 12.72 7.22 -19.99
N LEU A 392 11.76 7.01 -19.09
CA LEU A 392 11.17 8.04 -18.26
C LEU A 392 11.54 7.79 -16.80
N MET A 393 12.15 8.78 -16.15
CA MET A 393 12.61 8.65 -14.76
C MET A 393 13.48 7.40 -14.49
N GLY A 394 14.28 6.98 -15.50
CA GLY A 394 15.20 5.85 -15.37
C GLY A 394 14.58 4.46 -15.56
N VAL A 395 13.30 4.36 -15.94
CA VAL A 395 12.62 3.10 -16.30
C VAL A 395 11.99 3.19 -17.69
N ARG A 396 11.77 2.05 -18.34
CA ARG A 396 11.26 1.96 -19.71
C ARG A 396 9.77 2.29 -19.78
N VAL A 397 9.33 2.89 -20.88
CA VAL A 397 7.93 3.07 -21.23
C VAL A 397 7.52 1.96 -22.19
N HIS A 398 6.59 1.11 -21.75
CA HIS A 398 6.06 -0.01 -22.53
C HIS A 398 4.83 0.41 -23.32
N LYS A 399 4.64 -0.23 -24.47
CA LYS A 399 3.45 -0.07 -25.28
C LYS A 399 2.30 -0.88 -24.70
N LEU A 400 1.07 -0.40 -24.87
CA LEU A 400 -0.14 -1.17 -24.58
C LEU A 400 -0.44 -2.07 -25.81
N ASP A 401 -0.03 -3.33 -25.76
CA ASP A 401 -0.31 -4.36 -26.76
C ASP A 401 -0.62 -5.70 -26.09
N ASP A 402 -1.04 -6.69 -26.88
CA ASP A 402 -1.45 -8.02 -26.39
C ASP A 402 -0.31 -8.80 -25.70
N SER A 403 0.96 -8.44 -25.91
CA SER A 403 2.11 -9.05 -25.26
C SER A 403 2.49 -8.45 -23.91
N LEU A 404 1.89 -7.31 -23.56
CA LEU A 404 2.29 -6.54 -22.38
C LEU A 404 2.08 -7.32 -21.08
N VAL A 405 0.94 -7.99 -20.91
CA VAL A 405 0.64 -8.76 -19.70
C VAL A 405 1.65 -9.89 -19.51
N GLN A 406 2.03 -10.57 -20.60
CA GLN A 406 3.07 -11.61 -20.54
C GLN A 406 4.44 -11.00 -20.16
N THR A 407 4.79 -9.85 -20.70
CA THR A 407 6.01 -9.11 -20.33
C THR A 407 6.01 -8.75 -18.86
N MET A 408 4.86 -8.30 -18.31
CA MET A 408 4.73 -7.98 -16.89
C MET A 408 4.93 -9.22 -16.01
N ILE A 409 4.40 -10.38 -16.42
CA ILE A 409 4.60 -11.66 -15.72
C ILE A 409 6.07 -12.05 -15.73
N ASP A 410 6.74 -12.00 -16.89
CA ASP A 410 8.14 -12.38 -17.07
C ASP A 410 9.09 -11.48 -16.26
N GLU A 411 8.74 -10.19 -16.08
CA GLU A 411 9.47 -9.25 -15.26
C GLU A 411 9.10 -9.31 -13.76
N GLY A 412 8.15 -10.16 -13.38
CA GLY A 412 7.72 -10.35 -12.01
C GLY A 412 6.95 -9.14 -11.45
N ILE A 413 6.19 -8.44 -12.30
CA ILE A 413 5.38 -7.28 -11.88
C ILE A 413 4.18 -7.77 -11.08
N GLU A 414 4.03 -7.26 -9.87
CA GLU A 414 2.96 -7.61 -8.94
C GLU A 414 1.85 -6.54 -8.88
N ALA A 415 2.13 -5.32 -9.34
CA ALA A 415 1.20 -4.21 -9.23
C ALA A 415 1.17 -3.32 -10.48
N LEU A 416 -0.04 -2.85 -10.83
CA LEU A 416 -0.27 -1.81 -11.82
C LEU A 416 -0.92 -0.60 -11.12
N ILE A 417 -0.33 0.58 -11.25
CA ILE A 417 -0.86 1.81 -10.67
C ILE A 417 -1.38 2.69 -11.79
N VAL A 418 -2.67 2.96 -11.79
CA VAL A 418 -3.34 3.72 -12.85
C VAL A 418 -3.40 5.19 -12.48
N SER A 419 -2.91 6.04 -13.39
CA SER A 419 -3.00 7.50 -13.23
C SER A 419 -4.47 7.99 -13.28
N PRO A 420 -4.89 8.98 -12.47
CA PRO A 420 -6.26 9.47 -12.41
C PRO A 420 -6.82 9.82 -13.78
N TYR A 421 -6.05 10.55 -14.60
CA TYR A 421 -6.46 10.96 -15.96
C TYR A 421 -6.60 9.80 -16.97
N ARG A 422 -6.26 8.58 -16.58
CA ARG A 422 -6.35 7.38 -17.43
C ARG A 422 -7.32 6.33 -16.91
N LYS A 423 -7.95 6.58 -15.76
CA LYS A 423 -8.88 5.64 -15.11
C LYS A 423 -10.01 5.22 -16.03
N GLU A 424 -10.70 6.16 -16.67
CA GLU A 424 -11.80 5.84 -17.58
C GLU A 424 -11.35 5.03 -18.81
N VAL A 425 -10.22 5.44 -19.43
CA VAL A 425 -9.68 4.73 -20.62
C VAL A 425 -9.26 3.32 -20.24
N PHE A 426 -8.67 3.16 -19.06
CA PHE A 426 -8.26 1.87 -18.52
C PHE A 426 -9.47 0.96 -18.28
N LEU A 427 -10.52 1.45 -17.62
CA LEU A 427 -11.74 0.68 -17.33
C LEU A 427 -12.54 0.32 -18.59
N LYS A 428 -12.48 1.12 -19.64
CA LYS A 428 -13.11 0.80 -20.94
C LYS A 428 -12.41 -0.35 -21.67
N ASN A 429 -11.15 -0.66 -21.35
CA ASN A 429 -10.43 -1.80 -21.93
C ASN A 429 -10.63 -3.04 -21.06
N GLU A 430 -11.84 -3.60 -21.07
CA GLU A 430 -12.24 -4.74 -20.25
C GLU A 430 -11.33 -5.95 -20.47
N THR A 431 -10.88 -6.22 -21.70
CA THR A 431 -9.98 -7.34 -22.01
C THR A 431 -8.65 -7.23 -21.28
N PHE A 432 -8.01 -6.07 -21.33
CA PHE A 432 -6.74 -5.82 -20.63
C PHE A 432 -6.88 -5.94 -19.11
N VAL A 433 -7.97 -5.39 -18.56
CA VAL A 433 -8.27 -5.49 -17.12
C VAL A 433 -8.46 -6.96 -16.70
N ASP A 434 -9.24 -7.74 -17.46
CA ASP A 434 -9.48 -9.15 -17.18
C ASP A 434 -8.20 -10.00 -17.29
N GLU A 435 -7.30 -9.69 -18.23
CA GLU A 435 -5.99 -10.37 -18.35
C GLU A 435 -5.07 -10.06 -17.16
N LEU A 436 -5.02 -8.81 -16.70
CA LEU A 436 -4.26 -8.44 -15.49
C LEU A 436 -4.77 -9.16 -14.25
N ILE A 437 -6.09 -9.22 -14.08
CA ILE A 437 -6.72 -9.92 -12.95
C ILE A 437 -6.41 -11.42 -13.01
N LYS A 438 -6.51 -12.05 -14.19
CA LYS A 438 -6.16 -13.48 -14.39
C LYS A 438 -4.67 -13.75 -14.10
N ALA A 439 -3.80 -12.80 -14.43
CA ALA A 439 -2.37 -12.87 -14.13
C ALA A 439 -2.04 -12.64 -12.64
N GLY A 440 -3.01 -12.25 -11.82
CA GLY A 440 -2.80 -11.96 -10.39
C GLY A 440 -2.07 -10.63 -10.14
N ILE A 441 -2.10 -9.69 -11.10
CA ILE A 441 -1.50 -8.38 -10.95
C ILE A 441 -2.48 -7.45 -10.21
N HIS A 442 -2.07 -6.92 -9.05
CA HIS A 442 -2.87 -6.02 -8.25
C HIS A 442 -3.00 -4.63 -8.91
N ILE A 443 -4.19 -4.15 -9.08
CA ILE A 443 -4.47 -2.86 -9.72
C ILE A 443 -4.75 -1.81 -8.64
N TYR A 444 -4.11 -0.64 -8.72
CA TYR A 444 -4.27 0.47 -7.78
C TYR A 444 -4.71 1.73 -8.50
N PHE A 445 -5.69 2.42 -7.92
CA PHE A 445 -6.08 3.77 -8.33
C PHE A 445 -5.59 4.81 -7.33
N THR A 446 -5.26 5.99 -7.81
CA THR A 446 -5.09 7.16 -6.95
C THR A 446 -6.46 7.77 -6.69
N GLN A 447 -6.75 8.14 -5.44
CA GLN A 447 -7.93 8.95 -5.15
C GLN A 447 -7.78 10.31 -5.85
N GLU A 448 -8.86 10.78 -6.49
CA GLU A 448 -8.92 12.14 -7.02
C GLU A 448 -8.76 13.12 -5.86
N ALA A 449 -7.92 14.13 -6.05
CA ALA A 449 -7.84 15.24 -5.13
C ALA A 449 -9.20 15.96 -5.13
N GLN A 450 -9.99 15.79 -4.09
CA GLN A 450 -11.13 16.66 -3.84
C GLN A 450 -10.61 18.09 -3.74
N GLU A 451 -11.31 19.06 -4.33
CA GLU A 451 -10.95 20.49 -4.28
C GLU A 451 -10.61 20.90 -2.84
N TRP A 452 -9.37 21.23 -2.64
CA TRP A 452 -8.82 21.59 -1.34
C TRP A 452 -9.08 23.06 -1.05
N ASP A 453 -10.02 23.33 -0.17
CA ASP A 453 -10.01 24.55 0.62
C ASP A 453 -8.84 24.46 1.62
N LYS A 454 -7.83 25.28 1.35
CA LYS A 454 -6.79 25.82 2.22
C LYS A 454 -6.60 25.17 3.61
N VAL A 455 -5.99 23.98 3.67
CA VAL A 455 -5.28 23.53 4.87
C VAL A 455 -3.90 23.02 4.47
N ILE A 456 -2.89 23.65 5.04
CA ILE A 456 -1.47 23.42 4.83
C ILE A 456 -1.09 22.02 5.32
N GLY A 457 -0.69 21.14 4.41
CA GLY A 457 -0.15 19.83 4.73
C GLY A 457 -0.30 18.91 3.54
N GLY A 458 0.75 18.75 2.73
CA GLY A 458 0.75 17.97 1.49
C GLY A 458 0.20 16.55 1.69
N ALA A 459 -1.06 16.33 1.32
CA ALA A 459 -1.65 15.01 1.31
C ALA A 459 -0.97 14.19 0.22
N SER A 460 -0.34 13.13 0.62
CA SER A 460 0.20 12.11 -0.26
C SER A 460 -0.95 11.48 -1.05
N PRO A 461 -0.80 11.22 -2.37
CA PRO A 461 -1.81 10.49 -3.13
C PRO A 461 -2.02 9.11 -2.49
N GLN A 462 -3.20 8.91 -1.90
CA GLN A 462 -3.55 7.61 -1.34
C GLN A 462 -3.83 6.64 -2.48
N LEU A 463 -3.06 5.54 -2.53
CA LEU A 463 -3.25 4.45 -3.46
C LEU A 463 -4.27 3.47 -2.88
N LYS A 464 -5.41 3.37 -3.54
CA LYS A 464 -6.48 2.41 -3.22
C LYS A 464 -6.41 1.25 -4.20
N GLU A 465 -6.40 0.03 -3.69
CA GLU A 465 -6.54 -1.15 -4.53
C GLU A 465 -7.93 -1.18 -5.18
N ILE A 466 -7.98 -1.60 -6.45
CA ILE A 466 -9.21 -1.70 -7.21
C ILE A 466 -10.19 -2.62 -6.48
N SER A 467 -11.41 -2.15 -6.34
CA SER A 467 -12.49 -2.95 -5.79
C SER A 467 -13.41 -3.44 -6.90
N ILE A 468 -14.21 -4.47 -6.63
CA ILE A 468 -15.16 -4.99 -7.61
C ILE A 468 -16.16 -3.91 -8.03
N GLU A 469 -16.45 -2.99 -7.14
CA GLU A 469 -17.31 -1.85 -7.37
C GLU A 469 -16.77 -0.91 -8.46
N ASP A 470 -15.43 -0.81 -8.58
CA ASP A 470 -14.75 0.00 -9.60
C ASP A 470 -14.77 -0.65 -11.00
N LEU A 471 -14.97 -1.98 -11.06
CA LEU A 471 -14.96 -2.77 -12.32
C LEU A 471 -16.32 -2.88 -13.01
N LEU A 472 -17.37 -2.50 -12.33
CA LEU A 472 -18.69 -2.57 -12.94
C LEU A 472 -18.88 -1.43 -13.93
N PRO A 473 -19.30 -1.71 -15.20
CA PRO A 473 -19.46 -0.68 -16.22
C PRO A 473 -20.54 0.32 -15.82
N ARG A 474 -20.18 1.59 -15.73
CA ARG A 474 -21.05 2.68 -15.29
C ARG A 474 -20.82 3.98 -16.02
N GLU A 475 -21.90 4.75 -16.14
CA GLU A 475 -21.86 6.16 -16.48
C GLU A 475 -22.01 6.96 -15.18
N GLU A 476 -21.21 8.01 -14.98
CA GLU A 476 -21.39 8.90 -13.84
C GLU A 476 -22.77 9.57 -13.88
N ILE A 477 -23.46 9.55 -12.74
CA ILE A 477 -24.75 10.21 -12.59
C ILE A 477 -24.50 11.64 -12.14
N ASN A 478 -24.81 12.58 -13.02
CA ASN A 478 -24.76 14.01 -12.75
C ASN A 478 -26.11 14.50 -12.25
N VAL A 479 -26.20 14.84 -10.97
CA VAL A 479 -27.39 15.41 -10.32
C VAL A 479 -27.21 16.92 -10.21
N ASP A 480 -28.32 17.67 -10.38
CA ASP A 480 -28.34 19.12 -10.15
C ASP A 480 -28.25 19.45 -8.65
N MET A 481 -27.02 19.34 -8.13
CA MET A 481 -26.69 19.54 -6.72
C MET A 481 -27.07 20.95 -6.23
N LYS A 482 -27.10 21.95 -7.10
CA LYS A 482 -27.48 23.32 -6.75
C LYS A 482 -28.97 23.43 -6.44
N SER A 483 -29.81 22.92 -7.31
CA SER A 483 -31.27 22.91 -7.12
C SER A 483 -31.67 22.10 -5.86
N VAL A 484 -31.04 20.96 -5.62
CA VAL A 484 -31.25 20.17 -4.39
C VAL A 484 -30.85 20.97 -3.16
N GLY A 485 -29.70 21.66 -3.22
CA GLY A 485 -29.20 22.50 -2.12
C GLY A 485 -30.15 23.63 -1.77
N GLU A 486 -30.73 24.34 -2.76
CA GLU A 486 -31.69 25.42 -2.53
C GLU A 486 -32.93 24.94 -1.74
N GLN A 487 -33.35 23.69 -1.89
CA GLN A 487 -34.50 23.11 -1.21
C GLN A 487 -34.20 22.62 0.22
N LEU A 488 -32.97 22.10 0.46
CA LEU A 488 -32.61 21.47 1.74
C LEU A 488 -31.85 22.40 2.71
N THR A 489 -31.21 23.46 2.21
CA THR A 489 -30.47 24.42 3.05
C THR A 489 -31.41 25.06 4.07
N GLY A 490 -30.99 25.06 5.35
CA GLY A 490 -31.72 25.67 6.45
C GLY A 490 -33.04 24.96 6.81
N LYS A 491 -33.26 23.72 6.36
CA LYS A 491 -34.45 22.91 6.67
C LYS A 491 -34.18 21.92 7.79
N CYS A 492 -35.26 21.53 8.48
CA CYS A 492 -35.26 20.41 9.42
C CYS A 492 -35.55 19.11 8.65
N ILE A 493 -34.61 18.19 8.63
CA ILE A 493 -34.75 16.93 7.86
C ILE A 493 -34.77 15.74 8.81
N MET A 494 -35.82 14.93 8.73
CA MET A 494 -35.92 13.68 9.46
C MET A 494 -35.54 12.50 8.54
N ILE A 495 -34.70 11.59 9.02
CA ILE A 495 -34.31 10.38 8.30
C ILE A 495 -34.58 9.17 9.19
N THR A 496 -35.47 8.31 8.77
CA THR A 496 -35.77 7.04 9.45
C THR A 496 -34.98 5.91 8.80
N GLY A 497 -34.49 4.97 9.61
CA GLY A 497 -33.56 3.96 9.15
C GLY A 497 -32.14 4.56 8.91
N SER A 498 -31.81 5.58 9.70
CA SER A 498 -30.57 6.36 9.55
C SER A 498 -29.28 5.56 9.73
N ALA A 499 -29.32 4.44 10.44
CA ALA A 499 -28.19 3.53 10.62
C ALA A 499 -28.05 2.47 9.51
N GLY A 500 -29.04 2.35 8.62
CA GLY A 500 -28.99 1.49 7.44
C GLY A 500 -28.09 2.07 6.35
N SER A 501 -27.61 1.24 5.40
CA SER A 501 -26.69 1.65 4.33
C SER A 501 -27.21 2.84 3.49
N ILE A 502 -28.52 2.87 3.17
CA ILE A 502 -29.15 3.99 2.44
C ILE A 502 -29.31 5.20 3.36
N GLY A 503 -29.79 4.98 4.60
CA GLY A 503 -29.99 6.07 5.56
C GLY A 503 -28.70 6.81 5.89
N GLN A 504 -27.60 6.11 6.16
CA GLN A 504 -26.29 6.70 6.42
C GLN A 504 -25.80 7.57 5.24
N GLU A 505 -25.96 7.10 4.02
CA GLU A 505 -25.56 7.85 2.84
C GLU A 505 -26.45 9.08 2.62
N ILE A 506 -27.77 8.97 2.86
CA ILE A 506 -28.66 10.14 2.81
C ILE A 506 -28.22 11.19 3.85
N VAL A 507 -27.82 10.77 5.07
CA VAL A 507 -27.26 11.66 6.10
C VAL A 507 -26.02 12.36 5.57
N GLU A 508 -25.05 11.62 5.03
CA GLU A 508 -23.81 12.17 4.49
C GLU A 508 -24.04 13.15 3.34
N GLN A 509 -24.95 12.80 2.42
CA GLN A 509 -25.31 13.69 1.30
C GLN A 509 -26.06 14.94 1.78
N ALA A 510 -27.01 14.79 2.73
CA ALA A 510 -27.77 15.90 3.28
C ALA A 510 -26.88 16.92 4.01
N CYS A 511 -25.84 16.45 4.72
CA CYS A 511 -24.86 17.32 5.39
C CYS A 511 -24.18 18.30 4.43
N LYS A 512 -23.96 17.93 3.17
CA LYS A 512 -23.34 18.80 2.16
C LYS A 512 -24.16 20.07 1.87
N TYR A 513 -25.48 20.04 2.15
CA TYR A 513 -26.42 21.14 1.89
C TYR A 513 -26.72 22.01 3.10
N LYS A 514 -26.02 21.82 4.23
CA LYS A 514 -26.16 22.64 5.44
C LYS A 514 -27.60 22.79 5.91
N PRO A 515 -28.32 21.70 6.22
CA PRO A 515 -29.64 21.78 6.84
C PRO A 515 -29.56 22.47 8.22
N ALA A 516 -30.69 23.03 8.69
CA ALA A 516 -30.75 23.65 10.00
C ALA A 516 -30.59 22.61 11.13
N ARG A 517 -31.11 21.40 10.92
CA ARG A 517 -31.07 20.28 11.86
C ARG A 517 -31.36 18.96 11.15
N LEU A 518 -30.68 17.88 11.59
CA LEU A 518 -31.00 16.51 11.22
C LEU A 518 -31.62 15.76 12.39
N ILE A 519 -32.69 14.97 12.12
CA ILE A 519 -33.31 14.09 13.09
C ILE A 519 -33.14 12.67 12.57
N LEU A 520 -32.25 11.91 13.21
CA LEU A 520 -31.79 10.60 12.76
C LEU A 520 -32.38 9.52 13.64
N ILE A 521 -33.26 8.69 13.06
CA ILE A 521 -34.03 7.69 13.79
C ILE A 521 -33.70 6.29 13.28
N ASP A 522 -33.29 5.42 14.19
CA ASP A 522 -33.15 3.98 13.93
C ASP A 522 -33.45 3.18 15.21
N GLN A 523 -33.94 1.94 15.05
CA GLN A 523 -34.16 1.06 16.20
C GLN A 523 -32.92 0.27 16.62
N ALA A 524 -31.91 0.19 15.74
CA ALA A 524 -30.66 -0.54 15.96
C ALA A 524 -29.65 0.35 16.72
N GLU A 525 -29.51 0.13 18.04
CA GLU A 525 -28.67 0.97 18.91
C GLU A 525 -27.21 1.04 18.48
N THR A 526 -26.55 -0.10 18.29
CA THR A 526 -25.11 -0.14 17.97
C THR A 526 -24.77 0.55 16.64
N PRO A 527 -25.43 0.27 15.50
CA PRO A 527 -25.22 1.02 14.27
C PRO A 527 -25.57 2.51 14.39
N GLN A 528 -26.55 2.86 15.23
CA GLN A 528 -26.91 4.27 15.48
C GLN A 528 -25.83 5.01 16.30
N HIS A 529 -25.15 4.30 17.18
CA HIS A 529 -23.97 4.85 17.87
C HIS A 529 -22.84 5.16 16.89
N ASP A 530 -22.60 4.29 15.88
CA ASP A 530 -21.59 4.56 14.83
C ASP A 530 -21.95 5.81 14.02
N VAL A 531 -23.25 6.03 13.75
CA VAL A 531 -23.72 7.27 13.10
C VAL A 531 -23.41 8.48 13.97
N ARG A 532 -23.60 8.38 15.30
CA ARG A 532 -23.25 9.45 16.24
C ARG A 532 -21.78 9.82 16.16
N LEU A 533 -20.89 8.83 16.26
CA LEU A 533 -19.45 9.07 16.20
C LEU A 533 -19.03 9.75 14.89
N LYS A 534 -19.58 9.32 13.76
CA LYS A 534 -19.33 9.94 12.47
C LYS A 534 -19.81 11.41 12.42
N MET A 535 -20.99 11.68 12.95
CA MET A 535 -21.54 13.04 12.96
C MET A 535 -20.69 13.98 13.84
N GLU A 536 -20.25 13.52 15.00
CA GLU A 536 -19.40 14.29 15.93
C GLU A 536 -18.01 14.57 15.33
N GLU A 537 -17.46 13.65 14.53
CA GLU A 537 -16.14 13.79 13.92
C GLU A 537 -16.14 14.62 12.62
N GLN A 538 -17.21 14.51 11.82
CA GLN A 538 -17.19 14.95 10.41
C GLN A 538 -18.17 16.08 10.08
N SER A 539 -19.00 16.53 11.02
CA SER A 539 -20.06 17.49 10.72
C SER A 539 -20.31 18.49 11.86
N ASP A 540 -20.39 19.77 11.49
CA ASP A 540 -20.82 20.85 12.41
C ASP A 540 -22.35 21.05 12.43
N ILE A 541 -23.12 20.16 11.76
CA ILE A 541 -24.58 20.31 11.64
C ILE A 541 -25.24 19.76 12.89
N PRO A 542 -26.18 20.51 13.49
CA PRO A 542 -26.95 20.02 14.63
C PRO A 542 -27.73 18.75 14.27
N ALA A 543 -27.49 17.65 14.96
CA ALA A 543 -28.15 16.38 14.73
C ALA A 543 -28.66 15.76 16.02
N GLU A 544 -29.92 15.35 16.03
CA GLU A 544 -30.53 14.55 17.09
C GLU A 544 -30.51 13.07 16.66
N ILE A 545 -29.74 12.27 17.37
CA ILE A 545 -29.52 10.86 17.04
C ILE A 545 -30.29 10.02 18.04
N LEU A 546 -31.38 9.41 17.57
CA LEU A 546 -32.42 8.82 18.38
C LEU A 546 -32.54 7.31 18.12
N VAL A 547 -32.57 6.54 19.19
CA VAL A 547 -32.93 5.10 19.13
C VAL A 547 -34.41 4.95 19.34
N ALA A 548 -35.15 4.71 18.25
CA ALA A 548 -36.59 4.58 18.29
C ALA A 548 -37.11 3.68 17.16
N SER A 549 -38.18 2.91 17.45
CA SER A 549 -38.91 2.15 16.44
C SER A 549 -40.03 3.01 15.82
N ILE A 550 -40.10 2.99 14.48
CA ILE A 550 -41.18 3.64 13.73
C ILE A 550 -42.57 3.08 14.05
N CYS A 551 -42.62 1.88 14.61
CA CYS A 551 -43.91 1.23 15.02
C CYS A 551 -44.45 1.77 16.35
N HIS A 552 -43.65 2.53 17.11
CA HIS A 552 -44.09 3.12 18.39
C HIS A 552 -44.77 4.46 18.18
N GLN A 553 -46.07 4.42 17.82
CA GLN A 553 -46.84 5.60 17.42
C GLN A 553 -46.71 6.79 18.39
N LYS A 554 -46.85 6.57 19.69
CA LYS A 554 -46.78 7.65 20.70
C LYS A 554 -45.39 8.30 20.78
N HIS A 555 -44.37 7.50 20.65
CA HIS A 555 -42.98 8.01 20.64
C HIS A 555 -42.72 8.77 19.36
N MET A 556 -43.02 8.21 18.19
CA MET A 556 -42.91 8.91 16.92
C MET A 556 -43.70 10.21 16.91
N GLU A 557 -44.94 10.22 17.44
CA GLU A 557 -45.75 11.44 17.54
C GLU A 557 -45.09 12.51 18.42
N SER A 558 -44.43 12.12 19.53
CA SER A 558 -43.70 13.08 20.34
C SER A 558 -42.52 13.72 19.57
N LEU A 559 -41.79 12.93 18.76
CA LEU A 559 -40.68 13.42 17.95
C LEU A 559 -41.17 14.38 16.85
N PHE A 560 -42.25 14.05 16.14
CA PHE A 560 -42.83 14.95 15.13
C PHE A 560 -43.34 16.26 15.74
N ARG A 561 -43.94 16.21 16.92
CA ARG A 561 -44.41 17.40 17.66
C ARG A 561 -43.26 18.30 18.09
N GLU A 562 -42.17 17.71 18.57
CA GLU A 562 -40.98 18.43 19.07
C GLU A 562 -40.20 19.07 17.94
N TYR A 563 -39.86 18.28 16.92
CA TYR A 563 -38.91 18.70 15.90
C TYR A 563 -39.51 19.33 14.65
N ARG A 564 -40.80 19.10 14.35
CA ARG A 564 -41.55 19.67 13.20
C ARG A 564 -40.71 19.61 11.89
N PRO A 565 -40.36 18.41 11.38
CA PRO A 565 -39.50 18.29 10.20
C PRO A 565 -40.17 18.89 8.95
N ASP A 566 -39.39 19.58 8.11
CA ASP A 566 -39.84 20.03 6.78
C ASP A 566 -39.84 18.88 5.77
N TYR A 567 -38.82 17.97 5.87
CA TYR A 567 -38.63 16.82 4.99
C TYR A 567 -38.51 15.54 5.81
N VAL A 568 -39.09 14.45 5.31
CA VAL A 568 -38.91 13.09 5.85
C VAL A 568 -38.36 12.18 4.74
N PHE A 569 -37.18 11.61 4.94
CA PHE A 569 -36.66 10.53 4.13
C PHE A 569 -36.86 9.21 4.87
N HIS A 570 -37.76 8.39 4.35
CA HIS A 570 -38.19 7.16 5.01
C HIS A 570 -37.50 5.95 4.41
N ALA A 571 -36.30 5.57 5.00
CA ALA A 571 -35.52 4.43 4.62
C ALA A 571 -35.63 3.23 5.59
N ALA A 572 -36.40 3.38 6.68
CA ALA A 572 -36.64 2.31 7.64
C ALA A 572 -37.52 1.19 7.04
N ALA A 573 -36.96 0.01 6.89
CA ALA A 573 -37.66 -1.19 6.47
C ALA A 573 -36.84 -2.45 6.73
N TYR A 574 -37.48 -3.58 6.96
CA TYR A 574 -36.85 -4.90 6.87
C TYR A 574 -36.75 -5.32 5.40
N LYS A 575 -35.61 -5.83 4.97
CA LYS A 575 -35.28 -6.06 3.56
C LYS A 575 -34.88 -7.49 3.18
N HIS A 576 -34.58 -8.34 4.17
CA HIS A 576 -34.10 -9.70 3.90
C HIS A 576 -35.24 -10.64 3.57
N VAL A 577 -35.33 -11.05 2.29
CA VAL A 577 -36.43 -11.87 1.76
C VAL A 577 -36.62 -13.17 2.56
N PRO A 578 -35.59 -14.01 2.81
CA PRO A 578 -35.81 -15.27 3.56
C PRO A 578 -36.36 -15.04 4.99
N MET A 579 -35.85 -13.99 5.66
CA MET A 579 -36.30 -13.69 7.02
C MET A 579 -37.77 -13.29 7.08
N LEU A 580 -38.23 -12.57 6.04
CA LEU A 580 -39.62 -12.12 5.98
C LEU A 580 -40.57 -13.20 5.40
N GLU A 581 -40.07 -14.16 4.63
CA GLU A 581 -40.83 -15.37 4.28
C GLU A 581 -41.11 -16.22 5.51
N ASP A 582 -40.13 -16.33 6.42
CA ASP A 582 -40.27 -17.04 7.69
C ASP A 582 -41.11 -16.25 8.74
N ASN A 583 -41.16 -14.92 8.62
CA ASN A 583 -41.81 -14.02 9.60
C ASN A 583 -42.61 -12.93 8.88
N PRO A 584 -43.72 -13.27 8.19
CA PRO A 584 -44.50 -12.30 7.42
C PRO A 584 -45.13 -11.23 8.29
N GLU A 585 -45.44 -11.52 9.55
CA GLU A 585 -46.00 -10.57 10.50
C GLU A 585 -45.08 -9.38 10.72
N GLU A 586 -43.74 -9.63 10.79
CA GLU A 586 -42.75 -8.58 10.96
C GLU A 586 -42.73 -7.63 9.77
N SER A 587 -42.97 -8.15 8.57
CA SER A 587 -43.10 -7.30 7.38
C SER A 587 -44.32 -6.36 7.46
N VAL A 588 -45.43 -6.82 8.04
CA VAL A 588 -46.64 -6.02 8.22
C VAL A 588 -46.40 -4.97 9.31
N TYR A 589 -45.90 -5.37 10.48
CA TYR A 589 -45.65 -4.45 11.59
C TYR A 589 -44.63 -3.37 11.21
N ASN A 590 -43.45 -3.77 10.75
CA ASN A 590 -42.38 -2.82 10.53
C ASN A 590 -42.53 -2.07 9.21
N ASN A 591 -42.73 -2.78 8.07
CA ASN A 591 -42.75 -2.12 6.79
C ASN A 591 -44.09 -1.40 6.55
N ILE A 592 -45.23 -2.07 6.72
CA ILE A 592 -46.57 -1.51 6.37
C ILE A 592 -47.05 -0.55 7.45
N TYR A 593 -47.20 -1.04 8.67
CA TYR A 593 -47.78 -0.26 9.77
C TYR A 593 -46.82 0.87 10.21
N GLY A 594 -45.50 0.58 10.28
CA GLY A 594 -44.50 1.61 10.57
C GLY A 594 -44.49 2.72 9.53
N THR A 595 -44.55 2.40 8.23
CA THR A 595 -44.67 3.41 7.16
C THR A 595 -45.96 4.24 7.30
N ARG A 596 -47.11 3.60 7.59
CA ARG A 596 -48.37 4.29 7.82
C ARG A 596 -48.30 5.29 8.98
N ILE A 597 -47.73 4.88 10.13
CA ILE A 597 -47.58 5.79 11.29
C ILE A 597 -46.74 7.01 10.89
N VAL A 598 -45.58 6.81 10.24
CA VAL A 598 -44.69 7.94 9.89
C VAL A 598 -45.37 8.85 8.86
N ALA A 599 -46.09 8.27 7.86
CA ALA A 599 -46.81 9.03 6.84
C ALA A 599 -47.97 9.83 7.43
N ASP A 600 -48.78 9.25 8.31
CA ASP A 600 -49.91 9.93 8.98
C ASP A 600 -49.41 11.09 9.86
N LEU A 601 -48.33 10.86 10.60
CA LEU A 601 -47.71 11.91 11.40
C LEU A 601 -47.08 13.01 10.53
N ALA A 602 -46.55 12.68 9.36
CA ALA A 602 -46.05 13.69 8.42
C ALA A 602 -47.21 14.62 7.95
N VAL A 603 -48.34 14.07 7.63
CA VAL A 603 -49.57 14.87 7.30
C VAL A 603 -50.01 15.70 8.50
N LYS A 604 -50.20 15.08 9.68
CA LYS A 604 -50.67 15.73 10.90
C LYS A 604 -49.81 16.91 11.33
N TYR A 605 -48.48 16.81 11.14
CA TYR A 605 -47.52 17.83 11.57
C TYR A 605 -47.02 18.74 10.44
N GLY A 606 -47.62 18.63 9.24
CA GLY A 606 -47.43 19.57 8.13
C GLY A 606 -46.05 19.45 7.46
N VAL A 607 -45.49 18.24 7.38
CA VAL A 607 -44.28 17.96 6.60
C VAL A 607 -44.53 18.31 5.15
N LYS A 608 -43.57 19.01 4.50
CA LYS A 608 -43.75 19.43 3.09
C LYS A 608 -43.56 18.26 2.14
N LYS A 609 -42.53 17.46 2.37
CA LYS A 609 -42.17 16.32 1.50
C LYS A 609 -41.92 15.07 2.33
N PHE A 610 -42.49 13.98 1.91
CA PHE A 610 -42.26 12.64 2.42
C PHE A 610 -41.68 11.78 1.30
N VAL A 611 -40.44 11.34 1.41
CA VAL A 611 -39.76 10.52 0.40
C VAL A 611 -39.67 9.09 0.89
N MET A 612 -40.36 8.18 0.24
CA MET A 612 -40.35 6.76 0.57
C MET A 612 -39.37 6.01 -0.28
N ILE A 613 -38.49 5.27 0.35
CA ILE A 613 -37.55 4.35 -0.32
C ILE A 613 -38.27 3.02 -0.61
N SER A 614 -38.33 2.65 -1.89
CA SER A 614 -38.88 1.38 -2.37
C SER A 614 -37.84 0.58 -3.17
N THR A 615 -38.24 -0.52 -3.78
CA THR A 615 -37.36 -1.49 -4.42
C THR A 615 -37.99 -2.02 -5.71
N ASP A 616 -37.18 -2.55 -6.62
CA ASP A 616 -37.59 -3.33 -7.80
C ASP A 616 -38.46 -4.55 -7.42
N LYS A 617 -38.23 -5.13 -6.24
CA LYS A 617 -38.99 -6.29 -5.73
C LYS A 617 -40.46 -6.01 -5.40
N ALA A 618 -40.84 -4.72 -5.35
CA ALA A 618 -42.25 -4.31 -5.21
C ALA A 618 -43.04 -4.47 -6.54
N VAL A 619 -42.34 -4.68 -7.66
CA VAL A 619 -42.92 -4.93 -8.98
C VAL A 619 -43.19 -6.42 -9.16
N ASN A 620 -44.45 -6.81 -9.49
CA ASN A 620 -44.83 -8.22 -9.58
C ASN A 620 -44.23 -9.06 -8.45
N PRO A 621 -44.51 -8.75 -7.19
CA PRO A 621 -43.80 -9.33 -6.07
C PRO A 621 -43.91 -10.86 -6.04
N THR A 622 -42.79 -11.54 -5.80
CA THR A 622 -42.74 -13.02 -5.66
C THR A 622 -42.45 -13.43 -4.21
N ASN A 623 -42.39 -12.46 -3.32
CA ASN A 623 -42.05 -12.66 -1.92
C ASN A 623 -42.79 -11.64 -1.02
N VAL A 624 -42.86 -12.00 0.27
CA VAL A 624 -43.52 -11.20 1.31
C VAL A 624 -42.90 -9.81 1.45
N MET A 625 -41.59 -9.70 1.38
CA MET A 625 -40.86 -8.41 1.48
C MET A 625 -41.27 -7.46 0.35
N GLY A 626 -41.25 -7.92 -0.89
CA GLY A 626 -41.65 -7.14 -2.07
C GLY A 626 -43.12 -6.74 -1.99
N CYS A 627 -43.99 -7.66 -1.60
CA CYS A 627 -45.41 -7.39 -1.38
C CYS A 627 -45.64 -6.32 -0.29
N SER A 628 -44.90 -6.39 0.84
CA SER A 628 -45.01 -5.38 1.90
C SER A 628 -44.63 -3.97 1.41
N LYS A 629 -43.58 -3.85 0.61
CA LYS A 629 -43.18 -2.57 0.00
C LYS A 629 -44.20 -2.08 -1.02
N ARG A 630 -44.84 -2.97 -1.79
CA ARG A 630 -45.91 -2.61 -2.70
C ARG A 630 -47.12 -2.06 -1.95
N ILE A 631 -47.50 -2.66 -0.84
CA ILE A 631 -48.61 -2.14 0.01
C ILE A 631 -48.25 -0.75 0.56
N CYS A 632 -47.01 -0.49 0.94
CA CYS A 632 -46.53 0.83 1.34
C CYS A 632 -46.69 1.86 0.21
N GLU A 633 -46.28 1.49 -1.03
CA GLU A 633 -46.48 2.35 -2.21
C GLU A 633 -47.94 2.70 -2.44
N ILE A 634 -48.82 1.69 -2.40
CA ILE A 634 -50.28 1.86 -2.55
C ILE A 634 -50.80 2.83 -1.49
N TYR A 635 -50.38 2.67 -0.22
CA TYR A 635 -50.80 3.53 0.89
C TYR A 635 -50.39 4.99 0.67
N VAL A 636 -49.09 5.25 0.47
CA VAL A 636 -48.61 6.66 0.35
C VAL A 636 -49.15 7.36 -0.88
N GLN A 637 -49.36 6.63 -2.00
CA GLN A 637 -49.99 7.19 -3.20
C GLN A 637 -51.48 7.52 -3.01
N SER A 638 -52.22 6.59 -2.37
CA SER A 638 -53.64 6.84 -2.11
C SER A 638 -53.82 8.00 -1.12
N LEU A 639 -52.94 8.16 -0.15
CA LEU A 639 -52.93 9.26 0.81
C LEU A 639 -52.64 10.60 0.10
N ASP A 640 -51.59 10.65 -0.76
CA ASP A 640 -51.28 11.86 -1.55
C ASP A 640 -52.50 12.30 -2.40
N LYS A 641 -53.11 11.35 -3.07
CA LYS A 641 -54.31 11.61 -3.85
C LYS A 641 -55.48 12.09 -2.99
N ALA A 642 -55.70 11.52 -1.80
CA ALA A 642 -56.74 11.95 -0.87
C ALA A 642 -56.50 13.40 -0.40
N ILE A 643 -55.25 13.79 -0.14
CA ILE A 643 -54.88 15.17 0.20
C ILE A 643 -55.13 16.10 -1.01
N LYS A 644 -54.69 15.76 -2.21
CA LYS A 644 -54.91 16.57 -3.41
C LYS A 644 -56.36 16.77 -3.76
N ASN A 645 -57.21 15.76 -3.44
CA ASN A 645 -58.64 15.83 -3.66
C ASN A 645 -59.44 16.47 -2.48
N GLY A 646 -58.73 16.94 -1.46
CA GLY A 646 -59.33 17.56 -0.26
C GLY A 646 -60.11 16.59 0.66
N LYS A 647 -59.96 15.27 0.50
CA LYS A 647 -60.53 14.25 1.38
C LYS A 647 -59.83 14.15 2.73
N VAL A 648 -58.50 14.44 2.71
CA VAL A 648 -57.62 14.50 3.89
C VAL A 648 -57.00 15.89 3.91
N GLU A 649 -57.10 16.55 5.08
CA GLU A 649 -56.51 17.85 5.29
C GLU A 649 -54.98 17.70 5.46
N GLY A 650 -54.20 18.39 4.65
CA GLY A 650 -52.74 18.31 4.73
C GLY A 650 -52.02 19.01 3.57
N VAL A 651 -50.75 19.23 3.70
CA VAL A 651 -49.88 19.87 2.70
C VAL A 651 -48.77 18.94 2.19
N THR A 652 -48.67 17.75 2.75
CA THR A 652 -47.57 16.81 2.51
C THR A 652 -47.66 16.23 1.10
N GLN A 653 -46.57 16.29 0.37
CA GLN A 653 -46.39 15.65 -0.92
C GLN A 653 -45.61 14.35 -0.74
N PHE A 654 -46.16 13.23 -1.19
CA PHE A 654 -45.54 11.92 -1.07
C PHE A 654 -44.83 11.54 -2.37
N VAL A 655 -43.53 11.24 -2.27
CA VAL A 655 -42.70 10.81 -3.38
C VAL A 655 -42.16 9.42 -3.07
N THR A 656 -42.26 8.50 -4.03
CA THR A 656 -41.71 7.15 -3.90
C THR A 656 -40.55 6.99 -4.89
N THR A 657 -39.47 6.33 -4.45
CA THR A 657 -38.33 6.02 -5.29
C THR A 657 -38.11 4.51 -5.36
N ARG A 658 -38.05 3.95 -6.58
CA ARG A 658 -37.76 2.53 -6.85
C ARG A 658 -36.38 2.39 -7.49
N PHE A 659 -35.56 1.53 -6.93
CA PHE A 659 -34.27 1.10 -7.52
C PHE A 659 -33.97 -0.34 -7.09
N GLY A 660 -33.07 -0.99 -7.84
CA GLY A 660 -32.63 -2.37 -7.61
C GLY A 660 -31.61 -2.50 -6.50
N ASN A 661 -30.70 -3.49 -6.63
CA ASN A 661 -29.72 -3.73 -5.60
C ASN A 661 -28.67 -2.62 -5.57
N VAL A 662 -28.23 -2.28 -4.37
CA VAL A 662 -27.12 -1.34 -4.17
C VAL A 662 -25.87 -2.07 -3.74
N LEU A 663 -24.73 -1.66 -4.29
CA LEU A 663 -23.43 -2.30 -4.06
C LEU A 663 -22.91 -2.04 -2.65
N GLY A 664 -22.37 -3.07 -2.03
CA GLY A 664 -21.71 -2.94 -0.73
C GLY A 664 -22.66 -2.73 0.46
N SER A 665 -24.00 -2.83 0.27
CA SER A 665 -24.93 -2.73 1.39
C SER A 665 -24.81 -3.92 2.36
N ASN A 666 -25.04 -3.68 3.66
CA ASN A 666 -24.97 -4.71 4.70
C ASN A 666 -25.85 -5.91 4.35
N GLY A 667 -25.27 -7.13 4.46
CA GLY A 667 -25.95 -8.39 4.16
C GLY A 667 -26.21 -8.65 2.66
N SER A 668 -25.61 -7.85 1.75
CA SER A 668 -25.71 -8.09 0.30
C SER A 668 -24.65 -9.10 -0.19
N VAL A 669 -24.74 -9.46 -1.49
CA VAL A 669 -23.95 -10.52 -2.12
C VAL A 669 -22.44 -10.24 -2.06
N ILE A 670 -21.99 -9.00 -2.24
CA ILE A 670 -20.56 -8.65 -2.27
C ILE A 670 -19.89 -8.84 -0.91
N PRO A 671 -20.38 -8.29 0.22
CA PRO A 671 -19.85 -8.60 1.54
C PRO A 671 -19.81 -10.10 1.85
N LEU A 672 -20.88 -10.84 1.49
CA LEU A 672 -20.94 -12.28 1.67
C LEU A 672 -19.82 -12.99 0.90
N PHE A 673 -19.63 -12.68 -0.39
CA PHE A 673 -18.59 -13.28 -1.20
C PHE A 673 -17.19 -12.93 -0.67
N LYS A 674 -16.95 -11.67 -0.25
CA LYS A 674 -15.69 -11.26 0.39
C LYS A 674 -15.38 -12.11 1.63
N GLU A 675 -16.38 -12.35 2.46
CA GLU A 675 -16.23 -13.18 3.66
C GLU A 675 -15.96 -14.65 3.32
N GLN A 676 -16.74 -15.24 2.39
CA GLN A 676 -16.54 -16.63 1.95
C GLN A 676 -15.16 -16.85 1.33
N ILE A 677 -14.69 -15.93 0.49
CA ILE A 677 -13.35 -15.99 -0.11
C ILE A 677 -12.27 -15.92 0.97
N ARG A 678 -12.41 -14.99 1.93
CA ARG A 678 -11.47 -14.86 3.04
C ARG A 678 -11.37 -16.11 3.91
N ASN A 679 -12.48 -16.84 4.03
CA ASN A 679 -12.57 -18.09 4.80
C ASN A 679 -12.16 -19.33 3.99
N GLY A 680 -11.67 -19.17 2.74
CA GLY A 680 -11.23 -20.28 1.89
C GLY A 680 -12.33 -20.93 1.04
N GLY A 681 -13.52 -20.32 0.96
CA GLY A 681 -14.66 -20.77 0.14
C GLY A 681 -15.50 -21.89 0.79
N PRO A 682 -16.42 -22.51 0.02
CA PRO A 682 -16.82 -22.13 -1.32
C PRO A 682 -17.58 -20.80 -1.39
N VAL A 683 -17.60 -20.15 -2.58
CA VAL A 683 -18.50 -19.02 -2.86
C VAL A 683 -19.85 -19.56 -3.31
N THR A 684 -20.91 -19.23 -2.58
CA THR A 684 -22.24 -19.77 -2.85
C THR A 684 -23.06 -18.85 -3.74
N VAL A 685 -23.48 -19.34 -4.92
CA VAL A 685 -24.34 -18.65 -5.87
C VAL A 685 -25.65 -19.42 -5.98
N THR A 686 -26.80 -18.72 -5.96
CA THR A 686 -28.11 -19.41 -5.94
C THR A 686 -28.47 -20.04 -7.28
N HIS A 687 -28.07 -19.46 -8.41
CA HIS A 687 -28.30 -20.05 -9.73
C HIS A 687 -27.26 -19.56 -10.76
N PRO A 688 -26.79 -20.42 -11.70
CA PRO A 688 -25.79 -20.00 -12.71
C PRO A 688 -26.27 -18.84 -13.59
N GLU A 689 -27.56 -18.75 -13.90
CA GLU A 689 -28.16 -17.74 -14.78
C GLU A 689 -28.87 -16.64 -14.00
N ILE A 690 -28.49 -16.35 -12.77
CA ILE A 690 -29.11 -15.28 -12.00
C ILE A 690 -28.45 -13.94 -12.34
N PHE A 691 -29.30 -12.95 -12.65
CA PHE A 691 -28.86 -11.58 -12.95
C PHE A 691 -29.43 -10.59 -11.93
N ARG A 692 -28.67 -9.55 -11.63
CA ARG A 692 -29.11 -8.44 -10.78
C ARG A 692 -28.65 -7.12 -11.36
N TYR A 693 -29.48 -6.11 -11.20
CA TYR A 693 -29.08 -4.73 -11.43
C TYR A 693 -28.36 -4.21 -10.20
N PHE A 694 -27.33 -3.40 -10.41
CA PHE A 694 -26.57 -2.79 -9.33
C PHE A 694 -26.37 -1.30 -9.55
N MET A 695 -26.46 -0.54 -8.46
CA MET A 695 -26.16 0.88 -8.40
C MET A 695 -25.27 1.16 -7.20
N LEU A 696 -24.43 2.21 -7.26
CA LEU A 696 -23.73 2.66 -6.05
C LEU A 696 -24.69 3.28 -5.05
N ILE A 697 -24.41 3.08 -3.75
CA ILE A 697 -25.21 3.72 -2.70
C ILE A 697 -25.20 5.25 -2.84
N PRO A 698 -24.03 5.94 -3.07
CA PRO A 698 -24.02 7.38 -3.31
C PRO A 698 -24.82 7.84 -4.54
N GLU A 699 -24.80 7.07 -5.62
CA GLU A 699 -25.59 7.37 -6.83
C GLU A 699 -27.09 7.29 -6.54
N ALA A 700 -27.54 6.19 -5.94
CA ALA A 700 -28.94 6.01 -5.55
C ALA A 700 -29.42 7.15 -4.64
N CYS A 701 -28.62 7.52 -3.63
CA CYS A 701 -28.99 8.55 -2.68
C CYS A 701 -29.02 9.96 -3.30
N LYS A 702 -28.12 10.28 -4.25
CA LYS A 702 -28.18 11.53 -5.02
C LYS A 702 -29.50 11.63 -5.80
N LEU A 703 -29.90 10.56 -6.51
CA LEU A 703 -31.18 10.51 -7.24
C LEU A 703 -32.39 10.56 -6.30
N VAL A 704 -32.29 9.94 -5.11
CA VAL A 704 -33.34 10.04 -4.07
C VAL A 704 -33.51 11.48 -3.59
N LEU A 705 -32.45 12.20 -3.32
CA LEU A 705 -32.48 13.59 -2.92
C LEU A 705 -33.07 14.48 -4.03
N GLU A 706 -32.66 14.26 -5.27
CA GLU A 706 -33.20 15.01 -6.40
C GLU A 706 -34.70 14.71 -6.64
N ALA A 707 -35.10 13.44 -6.65
CA ALA A 707 -36.50 13.04 -6.76
C ALA A 707 -37.35 13.61 -5.60
N GLY A 708 -36.81 13.54 -4.37
CA GLY A 708 -37.47 14.08 -3.20
C GLY A 708 -37.67 15.59 -3.23
N THR A 709 -36.73 16.33 -3.78
CA THR A 709 -36.80 17.81 -3.84
C THR A 709 -37.65 18.29 -5.02
N LYS A 710 -37.55 17.67 -6.21
CA LYS A 710 -38.19 18.11 -7.44
C LYS A 710 -39.57 17.48 -7.70
N GLY A 711 -39.90 16.35 -7.08
CA GLY A 711 -41.20 15.68 -7.23
C GLY A 711 -42.35 16.53 -6.74
N ASN A 712 -43.55 16.35 -7.31
CA ASN A 712 -44.77 17.10 -7.01
C ASN A 712 -45.78 16.32 -6.19
N GLY A 713 -45.42 15.12 -5.74
CA GLY A 713 -46.28 14.21 -4.99
C GLY A 713 -47.08 13.24 -5.85
N GLY A 714 -47.34 12.04 -5.33
CA GLY A 714 -48.04 10.95 -6.03
C GLY A 714 -47.17 10.22 -7.06
N GLU A 715 -45.94 10.65 -7.31
CA GLU A 715 -45.06 10.01 -8.29
C GLU A 715 -44.31 8.83 -7.68
N ILE A 716 -44.15 7.78 -8.52
CA ILE A 716 -43.11 6.74 -8.29
C ILE A 716 -41.99 6.98 -9.29
N PHE A 717 -40.86 7.39 -8.79
CA PHE A 717 -39.63 7.57 -9.57
C PHE A 717 -38.88 6.25 -9.66
N VAL A 718 -38.67 5.78 -10.88
CA VAL A 718 -37.91 4.56 -11.21
C VAL A 718 -36.55 4.95 -11.76
N PHE A 719 -35.48 4.45 -11.12
CA PHE A 719 -34.15 4.78 -11.53
C PHE A 719 -33.62 3.80 -12.59
N GLU A 720 -32.95 4.32 -13.61
CA GLU A 720 -32.24 3.50 -14.59
C GLU A 720 -31.02 2.84 -13.96
N MET A 721 -31.02 1.52 -13.94
CA MET A 721 -30.02 0.71 -13.25
C MET A 721 -28.82 0.28 -14.14
N GLY A 722 -28.79 0.72 -15.43
CA GLY A 722 -27.78 0.30 -16.37
C GLY A 722 -27.93 -1.17 -16.81
N LYS A 723 -26.81 -1.85 -17.09
CA LYS A 723 -26.83 -3.25 -17.54
C LYS A 723 -26.92 -4.22 -16.38
N PRO A 724 -27.71 -5.33 -16.51
CA PRO A 724 -27.75 -6.37 -15.50
C PRO A 724 -26.42 -7.14 -15.45
N VAL A 725 -26.01 -7.55 -14.25
CA VAL A 725 -24.77 -8.28 -13.99
C VAL A 725 -25.10 -9.72 -13.59
N LYS A 726 -24.44 -10.69 -14.23
CA LYS A 726 -24.53 -12.11 -13.88
C LYS A 726 -23.78 -12.37 -12.58
N ILE A 727 -24.46 -12.92 -11.58
CA ILE A 727 -23.85 -13.10 -10.23
C ILE A 727 -22.72 -14.13 -10.23
N ALA A 728 -22.79 -15.14 -11.10
CA ALA A 728 -21.71 -16.11 -11.25
C ALA A 728 -20.42 -15.45 -11.78
N ASP A 729 -20.52 -14.54 -12.74
CA ASP A 729 -19.39 -13.81 -13.30
C ASP A 729 -18.80 -12.85 -12.25
N LEU A 730 -19.67 -12.19 -11.47
CA LEU A 730 -19.25 -11.36 -10.34
C LEU A 730 -18.47 -12.17 -9.30
N ALA A 731 -18.96 -13.35 -8.93
CA ALA A 731 -18.26 -14.25 -8.01
C ALA A 731 -16.89 -14.65 -8.53
N GLN A 732 -16.80 -15.03 -9.82
CA GLN A 732 -15.56 -15.43 -10.48
C GLN A 732 -14.54 -14.29 -10.49
N ARG A 733 -14.96 -13.06 -10.83
CA ARG A 733 -14.10 -11.86 -10.79
C ARG A 733 -13.62 -11.54 -9.37
N MET A 734 -14.47 -11.71 -8.37
CA MET A 734 -14.07 -11.47 -6.96
C MET A 734 -13.05 -12.49 -6.46
N ILE A 735 -13.18 -13.77 -6.82
CA ILE A 735 -12.18 -14.80 -6.49
C ILE A 735 -10.84 -14.45 -7.15
N GLN A 736 -10.85 -14.08 -8.43
CA GLN A 736 -9.63 -13.70 -9.15
C GLN A 736 -8.94 -12.47 -8.54
N LEU A 737 -9.70 -11.41 -8.23
CA LEU A 737 -9.18 -10.19 -7.59
C LEU A 737 -8.56 -10.46 -6.21
N SER A 738 -9.09 -11.44 -5.47
CA SER A 738 -8.56 -11.79 -4.15
C SER A 738 -7.24 -12.58 -4.20
N GLY A 739 -6.85 -13.09 -5.38
CA GLY A 739 -5.70 -13.97 -5.55
C GLY A 739 -5.89 -15.38 -4.96
N ALA A 740 -7.10 -15.74 -4.55
CA ALA A 740 -7.40 -17.05 -3.96
C ALA A 740 -7.40 -18.15 -5.06
N LYS A 741 -6.48 -19.13 -4.94
CA LYS A 741 -6.27 -20.15 -5.97
C LYS A 741 -7.22 -21.36 -5.85
N ASP A 742 -7.75 -21.66 -4.65
CA ASP A 742 -8.48 -22.90 -4.35
C ASP A 742 -9.95 -22.69 -4.05
N VAL A 743 -10.48 -21.46 -4.21
CA VAL A 743 -11.89 -21.13 -3.93
C VAL A 743 -12.75 -21.47 -5.15
N LYS A 744 -13.78 -22.31 -4.93
CA LYS A 744 -14.72 -22.74 -5.98
C LYS A 744 -16.08 -22.07 -5.78
N ILE A 745 -16.84 -21.95 -6.88
CA ILE A 745 -18.26 -21.53 -6.85
C ILE A 745 -19.13 -22.77 -6.67
N GLU A 746 -20.07 -22.71 -5.72
CA GLU A 746 -21.07 -23.74 -5.48
C GLU A 746 -22.47 -23.18 -5.74
N TYR A 747 -23.31 -23.95 -6.44
CA TYR A 747 -24.68 -23.56 -6.76
C TYR A 747 -25.66 -24.19 -5.78
N THR A 748 -26.38 -23.34 -5.01
CA THR A 748 -27.24 -23.78 -3.90
C THR A 748 -28.71 -23.94 -4.25
N GLY A 749 -29.13 -23.53 -5.46
CA GLY A 749 -30.54 -23.40 -5.82
C GLY A 749 -31.13 -22.04 -5.43
N LEU A 750 -32.23 -21.64 -6.11
CA LEU A 750 -32.91 -20.39 -5.81
C LEU A 750 -33.53 -20.44 -4.39
N ARG A 751 -33.42 -19.32 -3.67
CA ARG A 751 -34.00 -19.16 -2.34
C ARG A 751 -35.49 -18.94 -2.42
N MET A 752 -36.18 -19.06 -1.29
CA MET A 752 -37.59 -18.72 -1.19
C MET A 752 -37.83 -17.27 -1.64
N GLY A 753 -38.80 -17.07 -2.50
CA GLY A 753 -39.21 -15.76 -3.04
C GLY A 753 -38.21 -15.12 -4.03
N GLU A 754 -37.13 -15.82 -4.42
CA GLU A 754 -36.08 -15.26 -5.30
C GLU A 754 -36.49 -15.37 -6.78
N LYS A 755 -36.32 -14.28 -7.54
CA LYS A 755 -36.51 -14.23 -9.00
C LYS A 755 -35.17 -14.53 -9.71
N LEU A 756 -35.24 -15.15 -10.89
CA LEU A 756 -34.06 -15.29 -11.76
C LEU A 756 -33.62 -13.95 -12.35
N TYR A 757 -34.61 -13.14 -12.75
CA TYR A 757 -34.45 -11.78 -13.27
C TYR A 757 -35.38 -10.83 -12.47
N GLU A 758 -34.83 -9.70 -12.05
CA GLU A 758 -35.65 -8.67 -11.39
C GLU A 758 -36.24 -7.72 -12.44
N GLU A 759 -37.50 -7.30 -12.21
CA GLU A 759 -38.22 -6.41 -13.09
C GLU A 759 -38.26 -5.01 -12.45
N ILE A 760 -37.97 -3.99 -13.26
CA ILE A 760 -37.99 -2.59 -12.78
C ILE A 760 -39.42 -1.99 -12.93
N LEU A 761 -40.21 -2.49 -13.90
CA LEU A 761 -41.57 -2.06 -14.25
C LEU A 761 -42.43 -3.28 -14.50
N ASN A 762 -43.73 -3.17 -14.16
CA ASN A 762 -44.74 -4.15 -14.54
C ASN A 762 -45.11 -3.96 -16.02
N GLU A 763 -45.62 -5.00 -16.70
CA GLU A 763 -46.08 -4.95 -18.08
C GLU A 763 -47.21 -3.92 -18.29
N GLU A 764 -48.07 -3.67 -17.26
CA GLU A 764 -49.11 -2.67 -17.26
C GLU A 764 -48.61 -1.24 -16.93
N GLU A 765 -47.38 -1.11 -16.36
CA GLU A 765 -46.82 0.19 -16.00
C GLU A 765 -46.10 0.83 -17.18
N THR A 766 -46.60 1.93 -17.67
CA THR A 766 -45.91 2.79 -18.63
C THR A 766 -45.05 3.82 -17.89
N THR A 767 -44.02 4.34 -18.53
CA THR A 767 -43.21 5.41 -17.96
C THR A 767 -43.33 6.71 -18.73
N LYS A 768 -43.22 7.81 -18.00
CA LYS A 768 -43.04 9.16 -18.56
C LYS A 768 -41.63 9.67 -18.24
N PRO A 769 -41.06 10.50 -19.14
CA PRO A 769 -39.80 11.21 -18.82
C PRO A 769 -39.95 12.05 -17.55
N SER A 770 -38.87 12.16 -16.77
CA SER A 770 -38.81 13.07 -15.63
C SER A 770 -37.91 14.27 -15.93
N PHE A 771 -37.55 15.01 -14.88
CA PHE A 771 -36.58 16.12 -14.90
C PHE A 771 -35.15 15.65 -15.05
N HIS A 772 -34.88 14.36 -14.94
CA HIS A 772 -33.54 13.77 -15.03
C HIS A 772 -33.53 12.55 -15.95
N GLU A 773 -32.53 12.41 -16.83
CA GLU A 773 -32.46 11.35 -17.84
C GLU A 773 -32.42 9.92 -17.25
N LYS A 774 -31.83 9.75 -16.07
CA LYS A 774 -31.73 8.46 -15.35
C LYS A 774 -32.91 8.19 -14.40
N ILE A 775 -33.92 9.06 -14.41
CA ILE A 775 -35.16 8.92 -13.60
C ILE A 775 -36.36 8.91 -14.53
N ARG A 776 -37.25 7.92 -14.39
CA ARG A 776 -38.51 7.84 -15.07
C ARG A 776 -39.63 7.87 -14.05
N ILE A 777 -40.81 8.37 -14.44
CA ILE A 777 -42.01 8.36 -13.60
C ILE A 777 -42.87 7.18 -14.05
N ALA A 778 -43.15 6.24 -13.13
CA ALA A 778 -44.05 5.13 -13.40
C ALA A 778 -45.52 5.63 -13.38
N ASN A 779 -46.29 5.22 -14.36
CA ASN A 779 -47.74 5.44 -14.39
C ASN A 779 -48.39 4.19 -13.81
N VAL A 780 -48.86 4.29 -12.56
CA VAL A 780 -49.37 3.17 -11.79
C VAL A 780 -50.86 3.25 -11.57
N LYS A 781 -51.51 2.12 -11.25
CA LYS A 781 -52.92 2.03 -10.91
C LYS A 781 -53.23 2.87 -9.68
N GLU A 782 -54.32 3.60 -9.77
CA GLU A 782 -54.86 4.41 -8.66
C GLU A 782 -55.73 3.60 -7.71
N TYR A 783 -55.56 3.87 -6.42
CA TYR A 783 -56.34 3.18 -5.37
C TYR A 783 -57.16 4.18 -4.55
N ASP A 784 -58.33 3.74 -4.03
CA ASP A 784 -59.15 4.54 -3.11
C ASP A 784 -58.56 4.47 -1.70
N TYR A 785 -58.28 5.64 -1.12
CA TYR A 785 -57.64 5.76 0.18
C TYR A 785 -58.36 5.04 1.32
N GLU A 786 -59.71 5.21 1.38
CA GLU A 786 -60.55 4.61 2.45
C GLU A 786 -60.55 3.07 2.37
N ALA A 787 -60.58 2.52 1.14
CA ALA A 787 -60.47 1.09 0.91
C ALA A 787 -59.10 0.54 1.36
N VAL A 788 -58.01 1.23 1.00
CA VAL A 788 -56.65 0.87 1.41
C VAL A 788 -56.49 0.90 2.92
N CYS A 789 -57.02 1.91 3.59
CA CYS A 789 -56.98 1.98 5.06
C CYS A 789 -57.71 0.79 5.69
N ARG A 790 -58.94 0.45 5.25
CA ARG A 790 -59.68 -0.73 5.74
C ARG A 790 -58.90 -2.03 5.54
N ASP A 791 -58.31 -2.21 4.37
CA ASP A 791 -57.54 -3.39 4.06
C ASP A 791 -56.29 -3.55 4.94
N ILE A 792 -55.60 -2.43 5.24
CA ILE A 792 -54.44 -2.44 6.14
C ILE A 792 -54.85 -2.70 7.60
N ASP A 793 -55.97 -2.12 8.07
CA ASP A 793 -56.48 -2.36 9.41
C ASP A 793 -56.93 -3.82 9.59
N GLU A 794 -57.54 -4.42 8.58
CA GLU A 794 -57.88 -5.84 8.58
C GLU A 794 -56.62 -6.71 8.57
N LEU A 795 -55.64 -6.37 7.72
CA LEU A 795 -54.35 -7.08 7.69
C LEU A 795 -53.62 -7.01 9.04
N TYR A 796 -53.64 -5.85 9.71
CA TYR A 796 -53.03 -5.69 11.03
C TYR A 796 -53.74 -6.58 12.07
N THR A 797 -55.09 -6.60 12.08
CA THR A 797 -55.87 -7.43 12.98
C THR A 797 -55.60 -8.94 12.78
N ILE A 798 -55.39 -9.37 11.52
CA ILE A 798 -55.04 -10.75 11.21
C ILE A 798 -53.63 -11.07 11.76
N CYS A 799 -52.67 -10.15 11.59
CA CYS A 799 -51.33 -10.32 12.09
C CYS A 799 -51.23 -10.50 13.60
N GLU A 800 -52.10 -9.85 14.39
CA GLU A 800 -52.14 -10.00 15.84
C GLU A 800 -52.40 -11.44 16.29
N ARG A 801 -52.93 -12.29 15.41
CA ARG A 801 -53.18 -13.71 15.66
C ARG A 801 -51.98 -14.60 15.36
N TYR A 802 -50.88 -14.04 14.79
CA TYR A 802 -49.70 -14.76 14.35
C TYR A 802 -49.98 -15.94 13.39
N ASP A 803 -51.04 -15.81 12.58
CA ASP A 803 -51.34 -16.78 11.52
C ASP A 803 -50.70 -16.34 10.20
N ARG A 804 -49.56 -16.93 9.90
CA ARG A 804 -48.75 -16.63 8.70
C ARG A 804 -49.51 -16.83 7.40
N MET A 805 -50.30 -17.93 7.33
CA MET A 805 -51.06 -18.25 6.11
C MET A 805 -52.19 -17.22 5.87
N ALA A 806 -52.92 -16.86 6.91
CA ALA A 806 -53.98 -15.85 6.83
C ALA A 806 -53.39 -14.46 6.51
N THR A 807 -52.23 -14.11 7.10
CA THR A 807 -51.54 -12.86 6.85
C THR A 807 -51.13 -12.74 5.38
N VAL A 808 -50.42 -13.74 4.81
CA VAL A 808 -50.00 -13.73 3.41
C VAL A 808 -51.21 -13.80 2.47
N LYS A 809 -52.27 -14.54 2.81
CA LYS A 809 -53.52 -14.57 2.03
C LYS A 809 -54.13 -13.17 1.91
N LYS A 810 -54.20 -12.39 3.01
CA LYS A 810 -54.68 -11.02 2.99
C LYS A 810 -53.76 -10.09 2.20
N MET A 811 -52.42 -10.26 2.32
CA MET A 811 -51.48 -9.50 1.49
C MET A 811 -51.71 -9.73 -0.01
N LYS A 812 -51.99 -10.97 -0.45
CA LYS A 812 -52.30 -11.30 -1.84
C LYS A 812 -53.66 -10.70 -2.30
N GLN A 813 -54.60 -10.54 -1.39
CA GLN A 813 -55.87 -9.84 -1.72
C GLN A 813 -55.65 -8.34 -1.96
N ILE A 814 -54.78 -7.70 -1.20
CA ILE A 814 -54.40 -6.29 -1.35
C ILE A 814 -53.56 -6.08 -2.62
N VAL A 815 -52.67 -7.04 -2.92
CA VAL A 815 -51.76 -7.02 -4.06
C VAL A 815 -52.01 -8.26 -4.93
N PRO A 816 -52.98 -8.23 -5.85
CA PRO A 816 -53.31 -9.41 -6.67
C PRO A 816 -52.18 -9.91 -7.56
N GLU A 817 -51.25 -9.06 -7.94
CA GLU A 817 -50.04 -9.38 -8.68
C GLU A 817 -48.97 -10.17 -7.87
N PHE A 818 -49.15 -10.30 -6.55
CA PHE A 818 -48.24 -11.08 -5.71
C PHE A 818 -48.42 -12.58 -5.95
N LYS A 819 -47.45 -13.22 -6.62
CA LYS A 819 -47.38 -14.67 -6.84
C LYS A 819 -46.11 -15.19 -6.16
N SER A 820 -46.31 -16.07 -5.15
CA SER A 820 -45.17 -16.61 -4.42
C SER A 820 -44.29 -17.50 -5.33
N ASN A 821 -42.97 -17.51 -5.10
CA ASN A 821 -42.04 -18.34 -5.85
C ASN A 821 -41.15 -19.12 -4.87
N ASN A 822 -41.07 -20.45 -5.05
CA ASN A 822 -40.25 -21.32 -4.21
C ASN A 822 -40.54 -21.15 -2.69
N SER A 823 -41.82 -20.93 -2.34
CA SER A 823 -42.28 -20.65 -0.99
C SER A 823 -43.49 -21.51 -0.61
N ILE A 824 -43.67 -21.75 0.69
CA ILE A 824 -44.87 -22.47 1.21
C ILE A 824 -46.16 -21.76 0.85
N TYR A 825 -46.11 -20.47 0.53
CA TYR A 825 -47.28 -19.65 0.19
C TYR A 825 -47.74 -19.79 -1.26
N GLU A 826 -47.04 -20.60 -2.11
CA GLU A 826 -47.54 -20.95 -3.46
C GLU A 826 -48.88 -21.65 -3.46
N GLN A 827 -49.21 -22.37 -2.37
CA GLN A 827 -50.51 -23.02 -2.24
C GLN A 827 -51.67 -22.00 -2.21
N LEU A 828 -51.42 -20.73 -1.82
CA LEU A 828 -52.40 -19.64 -1.83
C LEU A 828 -52.58 -19.04 -3.25
N ASP A 829 -51.73 -19.35 -4.22
CA ASP A 829 -51.85 -18.89 -5.59
C ASP A 829 -52.78 -19.80 -6.41
N LYS A 830 -53.07 -21.00 -5.91
CA LYS A 830 -53.92 -22.01 -6.55
C LYS A 830 -55.38 -22.00 -6.04
N ALA A 831 -55.64 -21.20 -5.00
CA ALA A 831 -56.94 -21.04 -4.40
C ALA A 831 -57.58 -19.73 -4.88
#